data_d39cf54f155416dbaf8097fe753a3273
#
_entry.id   d39cf54f155416dbaf8097fe753a3273
#
_cell.length_a   1.000
_cell.length_b   1.000
_cell.length_c   1.000
_cell.angle_alpha   90.00
_cell.angle_beta   90.00
_cell.angle_gamma   90.00
#
_symmetry.space_group_name_H-M   'P 1'
#
loop_
_entity.id
_entity.type
_entity.pdbx_description
1 polymer ?
#
loop_
_entity_poly.entity_id
_entity_poly.type
_entity_poly.pdbx_seq_one_letter_code
_entity_poly.pdbx_strand_id
1 'polypeptide(L)'
;MSEKGPVINRSKVQLATSYAPGSLFTFEGGRGCFLSVPVLTTRYDSNISTVVTQQIEEQMREIITNWFDAGMDCQGRAASGPPIYADQVLERSAFLDHRKQPLFDINQFILLEPTQIGYYPDPLNFVCGKCGLLHRYTDVDDYARNHVEQENRTDCKKSPEDSKHRWGQLDVVFAHWSGNYEPLFPERPCQCGNKEFYLVKSTTGRFSDWHFKCSKEGCPSTQEMTRRDPKTKALLEQQIQQGTVHQPKEMLMLPVSYRASSLYYVQTDRFIPYPDTSIFELLHPTKQEELAGELLSIYNYPQQPVSDNQIKAALESVGQGGAYVAYAGMKAAKVSLPPDAALVLQQQLDNMVEDWRQKGWLERTISIPGEVTAQVMARQNYARKYDPIRLGIEHSLLEKKQLVISGGLRKLTVDLMNPPPDVAPEGTGQQEVKEAYQKNLRNVLGKLGIKRLLMLRELDLVQYSYGYTRVSASPTTEQKGLVMPVCLRSFEPVRMSQRPIYVLHQKNEAFYVQLDEAMVIEWLAANHLTINLPLANGMRFGARYIENYLDFGPFLELYKSQSSDVARTICNMAYMLLHTMAHQFIVTISEYSGLEQGSFGEYLFPADLAFIVYRSGMTPDLGNLSSMWRNFNVTVLEQMLSVNKLQCSSGSLCDHRGGACPGCIMLPETTCIAANQLLSRSVLKNGPASRWSRDKSDIVGFFSLTTA
;
A
#
# COMPACT_ATOMS: atom_id res chain seq x y z
N MET A 1 -30.97 -27.84 16.60
CA MET A 1 -30.08 -26.91 17.34
C MET A 1 -28.80 -26.83 16.58
N SER A 2 -28.52 -25.75 15.89
CA SER A 2 -27.20 -25.56 15.26
C SER A 2 -26.18 -25.31 16.38
N GLU A 3 -25.34 -26.27 16.65
CA GLU A 3 -24.16 -26.02 17.46
C GLU A 3 -23.38 -24.91 16.78
N LYS A 4 -23.32 -23.75 17.42
CA LYS A 4 -22.44 -22.67 16.98
C LYS A 4 -21.01 -23.19 17.10
N GLY A 5 -20.31 -23.24 15.98
CA GLY A 5 -18.88 -23.55 15.96
C GLY A 5 -18.09 -22.63 16.89
N PRO A 6 -16.83 -22.95 17.20
CA PRO A 6 -16.02 -22.14 18.09
C PRO A 6 -15.91 -20.70 17.58
N VAL A 7 -16.08 -19.72 18.48
CA VAL A 7 -15.95 -18.29 18.18
C VAL A 7 -14.54 -17.87 18.51
N ILE A 8 -13.86 -17.19 17.58
CA ILE A 8 -12.52 -16.67 17.75
C ILE A 8 -12.56 -15.16 17.59
N ASN A 9 -11.97 -14.47 18.55
CA ASN A 9 -11.82 -13.02 18.49
C ASN A 9 -10.69 -12.64 17.54
N ARG A 10 -10.99 -11.75 16.62
CA ARG A 10 -10.02 -11.13 15.70
C ARG A 10 -10.28 -9.62 15.62
N SER A 11 -9.23 -8.84 15.38
CA SER A 11 -9.39 -7.40 15.19
C SER A 11 -10.17 -7.10 13.89
N LYS A 12 -10.86 -5.96 13.83
CA LYS A 12 -11.58 -5.53 12.63
C LYS A 12 -10.66 -5.46 11.41
N VAL A 13 -9.41 -5.05 11.59
CA VAL A 13 -8.39 -5.02 10.52
C VAL A 13 -8.12 -6.43 10.01
N GLN A 14 -7.92 -7.39 10.90
CA GLN A 14 -7.73 -8.80 10.50
C GLN A 14 -8.95 -9.35 9.76
N LEU A 15 -10.17 -9.02 10.21
CA LEU A 15 -11.40 -9.42 9.55
C LEU A 15 -11.54 -8.81 8.14
N ALA A 16 -11.07 -7.58 7.95
CA ALA A 16 -11.05 -6.90 6.65
C ALA A 16 -9.92 -7.36 5.73
N THR A 17 -8.90 -8.05 6.26
CA THR A 17 -7.68 -8.40 5.51
C THR A 17 -7.42 -9.91 5.52
N SER A 18 -6.64 -10.39 6.47
CA SER A 18 -6.16 -11.79 6.49
C SER A 18 -7.28 -12.83 6.61
N TYR A 19 -8.40 -12.46 7.20
CA TYR A 19 -9.58 -13.31 7.36
C TYR A 19 -10.75 -12.85 6.49
N ALA A 20 -10.57 -11.91 5.57
CA ALA A 20 -11.62 -11.47 4.66
C ALA A 20 -12.14 -12.64 3.80
N PRO A 21 -13.39 -12.59 3.31
CA PRO A 21 -13.99 -13.69 2.58
C PRO A 21 -13.15 -14.18 1.40
N GLY A 22 -13.04 -15.49 1.25
CA GLY A 22 -12.19 -16.14 0.25
C GLY A 22 -10.79 -16.49 0.75
N SER A 23 -10.40 -16.08 1.97
CA SER A 23 -9.14 -16.49 2.59
C SER A 23 -9.21 -17.91 3.14
N LEU A 24 -8.08 -18.64 3.06
CA LEU A 24 -7.89 -19.92 3.74
C LEU A 24 -7.01 -19.69 4.98
N PHE A 25 -7.44 -20.18 6.12
CA PHE A 25 -6.74 -19.99 7.38
C PHE A 25 -6.78 -21.23 8.28
N THR A 26 -5.92 -21.29 9.27
CA THR A 26 -5.92 -22.33 10.31
C THR A 26 -6.16 -21.73 11.67
N PHE A 27 -6.78 -22.50 12.56
CA PHE A 27 -6.85 -22.15 13.96
C PHE A 27 -5.50 -22.35 14.68
N GLU A 28 -5.35 -21.70 15.82
CA GLU A 28 -4.23 -21.92 16.72
C GLU A 28 -4.12 -23.42 17.09
N GLY A 29 -2.92 -23.96 17.02
CA GLY A 29 -2.70 -25.40 17.15
C GLY A 29 -2.70 -26.18 15.84
N GLY A 30 -2.89 -25.53 14.68
CA GLY A 30 -2.72 -26.14 13.35
C GLY A 30 -3.75 -27.22 12.98
N ARG A 31 -4.90 -27.23 13.63
CA ARG A 31 -5.97 -28.22 13.40
C ARG A 31 -6.89 -27.75 12.29
N GLY A 32 -6.67 -28.27 11.09
CA GLY A 32 -7.52 -28.05 9.93
C GLY A 32 -7.31 -26.70 9.22
N CYS A 33 -7.82 -26.63 8.00
CA CYS A 33 -7.89 -25.43 7.18
C CYS A 33 -9.37 -25.07 6.95
N PHE A 34 -9.67 -23.80 6.94
CA PHE A 34 -11.03 -23.27 6.83
C PHE A 34 -11.06 -22.15 5.80
N LEU A 35 -12.14 -22.12 5.03
CA LEU A 35 -12.44 -21.01 4.13
C LEU A 35 -13.29 -19.97 4.86
N SER A 36 -12.86 -18.72 4.77
CA SER A 36 -13.62 -17.58 5.26
C SER A 36 -14.73 -17.19 4.29
N VAL A 37 -15.92 -16.91 4.82
CA VAL A 37 -17.11 -16.53 4.06
C VAL A 37 -17.81 -15.34 4.72
N PRO A 38 -18.52 -14.51 3.92
CA PRO A 38 -19.30 -13.43 4.50
C PRO A 38 -20.46 -13.99 5.34
N VAL A 39 -20.77 -13.31 6.43
CA VAL A 39 -21.97 -13.61 7.22
C VAL A 39 -23.12 -12.75 6.71
N LEU A 40 -24.23 -13.41 6.39
CA LEU A 40 -25.47 -12.71 6.07
C LEU A 40 -25.99 -12.00 7.33
N THR A 41 -25.94 -10.68 7.35
CA THR A 41 -26.45 -9.89 8.46
C THR A 41 -27.68 -9.10 8.02
N THR A 42 -28.64 -8.93 8.94
CA THR A 42 -29.84 -8.14 8.70
C THR A 42 -29.68 -6.69 9.13
N ARG A 43 -28.60 -6.35 9.83
CA ARG A 43 -28.31 -5.00 10.32
C ARG A 43 -27.01 -4.51 9.71
N TYR A 44 -27.12 -3.44 8.94
CA TYR A 44 -25.99 -2.73 8.37
C TYR A 44 -26.05 -1.29 8.89
N ASP A 45 -25.40 -1.05 10.01
CA ASP A 45 -25.16 0.31 10.48
C ASP A 45 -23.86 0.82 9.83
N SER A 46 -23.97 1.33 8.63
CA SER A 46 -22.85 2.05 8.02
C SER A 46 -22.91 3.52 8.44
N ASN A 47 -22.21 3.88 9.48
CA ASN A 47 -21.94 5.30 9.82
C ASN A 47 -20.88 5.93 8.88
N ILE A 48 -20.81 5.45 7.64
CA ILE A 48 -19.85 5.94 6.65
C ILE A 48 -20.43 7.19 6.01
N SER A 49 -19.70 8.31 6.09
CA SER A 49 -20.13 9.58 5.55
C SER A 49 -20.24 9.54 4.02
N THR A 50 -21.09 10.42 3.46
CA THR A 50 -21.23 10.57 2.01
C THR A 50 -19.89 10.92 1.34
N VAL A 51 -19.06 11.74 1.99
CA VAL A 51 -17.74 12.13 1.48
C VAL A 51 -16.81 10.93 1.37
N VAL A 52 -16.75 10.08 2.40
CA VAL A 52 -15.95 8.84 2.37
C VAL A 52 -16.47 7.87 1.30
N THR A 53 -17.79 7.76 1.16
CA THR A 53 -18.40 6.92 0.12
C THR A 53 -17.98 7.39 -1.28
N GLN A 54 -18.04 8.69 -1.53
CA GLN A 54 -17.64 9.28 -2.81
C GLN A 54 -16.14 9.10 -3.07
N GLN A 55 -15.29 9.27 -2.04
CA GLN A 55 -13.85 9.00 -2.17
C GLN A 55 -13.56 7.55 -2.57
N ILE A 56 -14.23 6.58 -1.92
CA ILE A 56 -14.11 5.17 -2.27
C ILE A 56 -14.56 4.93 -3.71
N GLU A 57 -15.69 5.50 -4.10
CA GLU A 57 -16.24 5.33 -5.45
C GLU A 57 -15.28 5.82 -6.54
N GLU A 58 -14.71 7.01 -6.38
CA GLU A 58 -13.74 7.56 -7.34
C GLU A 58 -12.46 6.74 -7.43
N GLN A 59 -11.92 6.32 -6.27
CA GLN A 59 -10.73 5.48 -6.24
C GLN A 59 -11.00 4.10 -6.85
N MET A 60 -12.15 3.50 -6.57
CA MET A 60 -12.51 2.20 -7.14
C MET A 60 -12.68 2.24 -8.65
N ARG A 61 -13.28 3.29 -9.20
CA ARG A 61 -13.35 3.47 -10.66
C ARG A 61 -11.97 3.46 -11.30
N GLU A 62 -11.02 4.19 -10.71
CA GLU A 62 -9.65 4.22 -11.19
C GLU A 62 -8.94 2.87 -11.02
N ILE A 63 -9.05 2.24 -9.86
CA ILE A 63 -8.43 0.95 -9.59
C ILE A 63 -8.91 -0.10 -10.61
N ILE A 64 -10.21 -0.17 -10.86
CA ILE A 64 -10.80 -1.15 -11.78
C ILE A 64 -10.34 -0.89 -13.22
N THR A 65 -10.32 0.37 -13.66
CA THR A 65 -9.83 0.74 -14.99
C THR A 65 -8.34 0.39 -15.14
N ASN A 66 -7.51 0.81 -14.20
CA ASN A 66 -6.08 0.54 -14.25
C ASN A 66 -5.75 -0.96 -14.17
N TRP A 67 -6.51 -1.72 -13.37
CA TRP A 67 -6.35 -3.17 -13.30
C TRP A 67 -6.65 -3.84 -14.63
N PHE A 68 -7.75 -3.41 -15.26
CA PHE A 68 -8.16 -3.89 -16.56
C PHE A 68 -7.11 -3.60 -17.64
N ASP A 69 -6.65 -2.36 -17.71
CA ASP A 69 -5.66 -1.93 -18.71
C ASP A 69 -4.35 -2.70 -18.55
N ALA A 70 -3.83 -2.80 -17.32
CA ALA A 70 -2.60 -3.53 -17.02
C ALA A 70 -2.72 -5.05 -17.35
N GLY A 71 -3.88 -5.66 -17.07
CA GLY A 71 -4.13 -7.06 -17.36
C GLY A 71 -4.30 -7.33 -18.86
N MET A 72 -5.00 -6.45 -19.57
CA MET A 72 -5.18 -6.57 -21.03
C MET A 72 -3.87 -6.31 -21.80
N ASP A 73 -3.02 -5.41 -21.34
CA ASP A 73 -1.72 -5.09 -21.93
C ASP A 73 -0.71 -6.25 -21.89
N CYS A 74 -1.00 -7.33 -21.15
CA CYS A 74 -0.18 -8.54 -21.18
C CYS A 74 0.00 -9.11 -22.60
N GLN A 75 -0.94 -8.88 -23.50
CA GLN A 75 -0.85 -9.30 -24.90
C GLN A 75 0.27 -8.58 -25.68
N GLY A 76 0.50 -7.29 -25.39
CA GLY A 76 1.53 -6.50 -26.07
C GLY A 76 2.96 -6.94 -25.78
N ARG A 77 3.17 -7.71 -24.70
CA ARG A 77 4.50 -8.17 -24.25
C ARG A 77 4.88 -9.56 -24.75
N ALA A 78 3.91 -10.34 -25.24
CA ALA A 78 4.13 -11.66 -25.77
C ALA A 78 3.54 -11.74 -27.19
N ALA A 79 4.33 -11.41 -28.20
CA ALA A 79 3.92 -11.46 -29.60
C ALA A 79 3.40 -12.85 -30.08
N SER A 80 3.38 -13.86 -29.24
CA SER A 80 2.96 -15.24 -29.49
C SER A 80 2.07 -15.85 -28.41
N GLY A 81 1.57 -15.04 -27.46
CA GLY A 81 0.69 -15.53 -26.38
C GLY A 81 -0.75 -15.73 -26.83
N PRO A 82 -1.56 -16.53 -26.09
CA PRO A 82 -2.98 -16.68 -26.35
C PRO A 82 -3.71 -15.34 -26.09
N PRO A 83 -4.84 -15.09 -26.77
CA PRO A 83 -5.64 -13.89 -26.52
C PRO A 83 -6.14 -13.85 -25.08
N ILE A 84 -6.09 -12.65 -24.48
CA ILE A 84 -6.59 -12.38 -23.13
C ILE A 84 -8.02 -11.84 -23.23
N TYR A 85 -8.89 -12.37 -22.38
CA TYR A 85 -10.28 -11.95 -22.31
C TYR A 85 -10.53 -11.11 -21.05
N ALA A 86 -11.44 -10.15 -21.13
CA ALA A 86 -11.83 -9.30 -20.03
C ALA A 86 -12.20 -10.09 -18.76
N ASP A 87 -12.92 -11.21 -18.92
CA ASP A 87 -13.34 -12.11 -17.83
C ASP A 87 -12.15 -12.81 -17.13
N GLN A 88 -10.95 -12.74 -17.69
CA GLN A 88 -9.72 -13.25 -17.10
C GLN A 88 -9.00 -12.19 -16.27
N VAL A 89 -9.30 -10.92 -16.48
CA VAL A 89 -8.68 -9.78 -15.80
C VAL A 89 -9.53 -9.28 -14.63
N LEU A 90 -10.83 -9.21 -14.86
CA LEU A 90 -11.81 -8.75 -13.86
C LEU A 90 -12.95 -9.75 -13.71
N GLU A 91 -13.48 -9.86 -12.49
CA GLU A 91 -14.70 -10.63 -12.26
C GLU A 91 -15.88 -9.99 -12.98
N ARG A 92 -16.46 -10.72 -13.95
CA ARG A 92 -17.51 -10.23 -14.84
C ARG A 92 -18.71 -9.64 -14.10
N SER A 93 -19.19 -10.35 -13.10
CA SER A 93 -20.41 -9.99 -12.36
C SER A 93 -20.23 -8.81 -11.38
N ALA A 94 -19.00 -8.34 -11.18
CA ALA A 94 -18.70 -7.28 -10.22
C ALA A 94 -18.13 -6.02 -10.89
N PHE A 95 -17.27 -6.19 -11.91
CA PHE A 95 -16.40 -5.14 -12.40
C PHE A 95 -16.44 -4.94 -13.92
N LEU A 96 -17.32 -5.65 -14.64
CA LEU A 96 -17.49 -5.49 -16.09
C LEU A 96 -18.94 -5.17 -16.42
N ASP A 97 -19.11 -4.28 -17.40
CA ASP A 97 -20.42 -4.01 -18.01
C ASP A 97 -20.83 -5.15 -18.97
N HIS A 98 -22.01 -4.99 -19.60
CA HIS A 98 -22.54 -5.93 -20.58
C HIS A 98 -21.66 -6.06 -21.83
N ARG A 99 -20.86 -5.03 -22.16
CA ARG A 99 -19.88 -4.99 -23.26
C ARG A 99 -18.49 -5.46 -22.86
N LYS A 100 -18.35 -5.97 -21.63
CA LYS A 100 -17.07 -6.40 -21.03
C LYS A 100 -16.04 -5.26 -20.89
N GLN A 101 -16.50 -4.04 -20.70
CA GLN A 101 -15.66 -2.90 -20.35
C GLN A 101 -15.59 -2.74 -18.82
N PRO A 102 -14.48 -2.21 -18.28
CA PRO A 102 -14.35 -2.00 -16.84
C PRO A 102 -15.42 -1.02 -16.37
N LEU A 103 -16.13 -1.41 -15.32
CA LEU A 103 -17.17 -0.62 -14.68
C LEU A 103 -17.15 -0.86 -13.18
N PHE A 104 -17.18 0.22 -12.41
CA PHE A 104 -17.50 0.19 -10.99
C PHE A 104 -18.83 0.92 -10.76
N ASP A 105 -19.83 0.19 -10.26
CA ASP A 105 -21.13 0.73 -9.88
C ASP A 105 -21.32 0.51 -8.37
N ILE A 106 -21.25 1.58 -7.59
CA ILE A 106 -21.35 1.54 -6.12
C ILE A 106 -22.66 0.91 -5.64
N ASN A 107 -23.74 0.96 -6.43
CA ASN A 107 -25.03 0.36 -6.08
C ASN A 107 -25.01 -1.18 -6.02
N GLN A 108 -24.04 -1.81 -6.67
CA GLN A 108 -23.81 -3.26 -6.59
C GLN A 108 -23.02 -3.66 -5.35
N PHE A 109 -22.56 -2.68 -4.58
CA PHE A 109 -21.75 -2.88 -3.38
C PHE A 109 -22.46 -2.35 -2.14
N ILE A 110 -22.04 -2.84 -1.00
CA ILE A 110 -22.44 -2.34 0.30
C ILE A 110 -21.20 -2.07 1.13
N LEU A 111 -21.08 -0.87 1.67
CA LEU A 111 -19.99 -0.49 2.54
C LEU A 111 -20.27 -0.99 3.95
N LEU A 112 -19.42 -1.84 4.50
CA LEU A 112 -19.63 -2.51 5.78
C LEU A 112 -18.40 -2.38 6.69
N GLU A 113 -18.63 -2.11 7.95
CA GLU A 113 -17.59 -2.33 8.96
C GLU A 113 -17.52 -3.83 9.28
N PRO A 114 -16.35 -4.48 9.21
CA PRO A 114 -16.22 -5.91 9.49
C PRO A 114 -16.39 -6.17 11.00
N THR A 115 -17.46 -6.84 11.38
CA THR A 115 -17.74 -7.21 12.77
C THR A 115 -17.62 -8.70 13.03
N GLN A 116 -17.93 -9.52 12.03
CA GLN A 116 -17.84 -10.97 12.08
C GLN A 116 -17.72 -11.58 10.70
N ILE A 117 -17.11 -12.75 10.62
CA ILE A 117 -16.93 -13.55 9.40
C ILE A 117 -17.29 -14.99 9.73
N GLY A 118 -17.97 -15.65 8.79
CA GLY A 118 -18.25 -17.08 8.85
C GLY A 118 -17.06 -17.90 8.33
N TYR A 119 -17.10 -19.20 8.61
CA TYR A 119 -16.11 -20.12 8.05
C TYR A 119 -16.66 -21.54 8.02
N TYR A 120 -16.09 -22.36 7.13
CA TYR A 120 -16.32 -23.80 7.06
C TYR A 120 -15.03 -24.53 6.66
N PRO A 121 -14.93 -25.85 6.98
CA PRO A 121 -13.75 -26.63 6.59
C PRO A 121 -13.54 -26.64 5.07
N ASP A 122 -12.37 -26.28 4.60
CA ASP A 122 -11.98 -26.32 3.19
C ASP A 122 -10.43 -26.19 3.10
N PRO A 123 -9.74 -26.92 2.18
CA PRO A 123 -10.27 -27.91 1.23
C PRO A 123 -10.66 -29.23 1.91
N LEU A 124 -11.76 -29.83 1.44
CA LEU A 124 -12.23 -31.11 1.94
C LEU A 124 -11.46 -32.29 1.35
N ASN A 125 -10.13 -32.21 1.40
CA ASN A 125 -9.20 -33.15 0.85
C ASN A 125 -8.23 -33.64 1.92
N PHE A 126 -8.19 -34.97 2.12
CA PHE A 126 -7.47 -35.61 3.20
C PHE A 126 -6.47 -36.61 2.66
N VAL A 127 -5.39 -36.80 3.38
CA VAL A 127 -4.34 -37.78 3.08
C VAL A 127 -4.05 -38.64 4.30
N CYS A 128 -3.91 -39.92 4.10
CA CYS A 128 -3.43 -40.80 5.18
C CYS A 128 -1.93 -40.59 5.41
N GLY A 129 -1.55 -40.16 6.60
CA GLY A 129 -0.15 -39.96 6.99
C GLY A 129 0.72 -41.22 6.98
N LYS A 130 0.09 -42.42 7.00
CA LYS A 130 0.82 -43.72 6.95
C LYS A 130 1.07 -44.15 5.51
N CYS A 131 0.00 -44.24 4.67
CA CYS A 131 0.11 -44.84 3.34
C CYS A 131 0.04 -43.83 2.18
N GLY A 132 -0.35 -42.60 2.44
CA GLY A 132 -0.52 -41.59 1.40
C GLY A 132 -1.83 -41.68 0.62
N LEU A 133 -2.77 -42.53 1.01
CA LEU A 133 -4.08 -42.64 0.35
C LEU A 133 -4.80 -41.30 0.45
N LEU A 134 -5.35 -40.83 -0.68
CA LEU A 134 -6.13 -39.61 -0.77
C LEU A 134 -7.62 -39.93 -0.63
N HIS A 135 -8.31 -39.04 0.07
CA HIS A 135 -9.78 -39.02 0.14
C HIS A 135 -10.27 -37.60 -0.02
N ARG A 136 -11.36 -37.40 -0.79
CA ARG A 136 -11.99 -36.12 -1.04
C ARG A 136 -13.48 -36.20 -0.80
N TYR A 137 -14.03 -35.31 0.01
CA TYR A 137 -15.45 -35.09 0.11
C TYR A 137 -15.91 -34.07 -0.92
N THR A 138 -17.12 -34.21 -1.43
CA THR A 138 -17.66 -33.34 -2.47
C THR A 138 -18.04 -31.96 -1.95
N ASP A 139 -18.56 -31.91 -0.73
CA ASP A 139 -19.03 -30.71 -0.04
C ASP A 139 -19.06 -30.93 1.49
N VAL A 140 -19.44 -29.90 2.24
CA VAL A 140 -19.50 -29.94 3.70
C VAL A 140 -20.54 -30.92 4.21
N ASP A 141 -21.65 -31.13 3.49
CA ASP A 141 -22.71 -32.08 3.87
C ASP A 141 -22.23 -33.52 3.67
N ASP A 142 -21.50 -33.80 2.63
CA ASP A 142 -20.82 -35.08 2.39
C ASP A 142 -19.82 -35.38 3.51
N TYR A 143 -18.99 -34.38 3.86
CA TYR A 143 -18.08 -34.50 4.99
C TYR A 143 -18.81 -34.79 6.28
N ALA A 144 -19.84 -34.02 6.60
CA ALA A 144 -20.61 -34.21 7.85
C ALA A 144 -21.24 -35.62 7.96
N ARG A 145 -21.70 -36.20 6.84
CA ARG A 145 -22.32 -37.53 6.80
C ARG A 145 -21.32 -38.68 6.87
N ASN A 146 -20.18 -38.54 6.19
CA ASN A 146 -19.31 -39.68 5.87
C ASN A 146 -17.95 -39.66 6.58
N HIS A 147 -17.55 -38.55 7.29
CA HIS A 147 -16.24 -38.46 7.91
C HIS A 147 -15.98 -39.53 8.97
N VAL A 148 -17.00 -39.90 9.78
CA VAL A 148 -16.85 -40.92 10.84
C VAL A 148 -16.58 -42.31 10.25
N GLU A 149 -17.26 -42.67 9.15
CA GLU A 149 -17.00 -43.91 8.44
C GLU A 149 -15.58 -43.94 7.87
N GLN A 150 -15.17 -42.84 7.23
CA GLN A 150 -13.83 -42.70 6.65
C GLN A 150 -12.75 -42.74 7.72
N GLU A 151 -12.95 -42.12 8.88
CA GLU A 151 -12.01 -42.16 10.01
C GLU A 151 -11.84 -43.60 10.58
N ASN A 152 -12.88 -44.39 10.52
CA ASN A 152 -12.85 -45.79 11.01
C ASN A 152 -12.45 -46.82 9.95
N ARG A 153 -12.09 -46.40 8.76
CA ARG A 153 -11.61 -47.28 7.69
C ARG A 153 -10.31 -48.00 8.08
N THR A 154 -10.30 -49.35 7.94
CA THR A 154 -9.25 -50.27 8.45
C THR A 154 -8.50 -51.04 7.36
N ASP A 155 -8.34 -50.46 6.17
CA ASP A 155 -7.62 -51.09 5.04
C ASP A 155 -6.28 -50.45 4.71
N CYS A 156 -5.61 -49.82 5.70
CA CYS A 156 -4.31 -49.18 5.53
C CYS A 156 -3.19 -50.24 5.38
N LYS A 157 -2.67 -50.39 4.17
CA LYS A 157 -1.67 -51.42 3.79
C LYS A 157 -0.27 -51.23 4.41
N LYS A 158 0.04 -50.06 5.03
CA LYS A 158 1.37 -49.79 5.57
C LYS A 158 1.54 -50.05 7.07
N SER A 159 0.55 -50.55 7.76
CA SER A 159 0.67 -50.89 9.18
C SER A 159 -0.12 -52.16 9.45
N PRO A 160 0.51 -53.35 9.35
CA PRO A 160 -0.16 -54.63 9.57
C PRO A 160 -0.74 -54.78 10.99
N GLU A 161 -0.10 -54.13 11.98
CA GLU A 161 -0.52 -54.20 13.39
C GLU A 161 -1.68 -53.20 13.71
N ASP A 162 -1.78 -52.12 12.91
CA ASP A 162 -2.84 -51.11 13.06
C ASP A 162 -3.30 -50.70 11.68
N SER A 163 -4.26 -51.43 11.12
CA SER A 163 -4.81 -51.25 9.78
C SER A 163 -5.65 -49.96 9.64
N LYS A 164 -5.85 -49.21 10.72
CA LYS A 164 -6.58 -47.93 10.72
C LYS A 164 -5.77 -46.82 10.01
N HIS A 165 -6.43 -46.07 9.14
CA HIS A 165 -5.85 -44.91 8.51
C HIS A 165 -5.65 -43.76 9.53
N ARG A 166 -4.62 -42.94 9.31
CA ARG A 166 -4.40 -41.68 10.04
C ARG A 166 -4.64 -40.50 9.08
N TRP A 167 -5.87 -40.07 9.01
CA TRP A 167 -6.27 -38.99 8.12
C TRP A 167 -5.82 -37.62 8.65
N GLY A 168 -5.29 -36.80 7.74
CA GLY A 168 -5.02 -35.38 7.98
C GLY A 168 -5.45 -34.60 6.77
N GLN A 169 -5.99 -33.41 7.00
CA GLN A 169 -6.31 -32.49 5.91
C GLN A 169 -5.01 -32.12 5.17
N LEU A 170 -5.07 -32.15 3.83
CA LEU A 170 -3.90 -31.87 3.01
C LEU A 170 -3.65 -30.37 2.97
N ASP A 171 -2.40 -29.98 3.22
CA ASP A 171 -1.96 -28.58 3.34
C ASP A 171 -1.57 -27.91 2.02
N VAL A 172 -1.88 -28.55 0.88
CA VAL A 172 -1.57 -28.04 -0.46
C VAL A 172 -2.84 -28.06 -1.31
N VAL A 173 -3.03 -27.00 -2.05
CA VAL A 173 -4.12 -26.83 -3.05
C VAL A 173 -3.52 -26.45 -4.39
N PHE A 174 -4.29 -26.59 -5.44
CA PHE A 174 -3.99 -25.97 -6.74
C PHE A 174 -4.58 -24.57 -6.78
N ALA A 175 -3.78 -23.55 -7.08
CA ALA A 175 -4.22 -22.16 -7.24
C ALA A 175 -3.97 -21.69 -8.67
N HIS A 176 -4.82 -20.75 -9.14
CA HIS A 176 -4.74 -20.19 -10.47
C HIS A 176 -4.87 -18.65 -10.44
N TRP A 177 -4.23 -18.00 -11.38
CA TRP A 177 -4.30 -16.55 -11.56
C TRP A 177 -5.72 -16.04 -11.91
N SER A 178 -6.64 -16.89 -12.35
CA SER A 178 -8.08 -16.58 -12.49
C SER A 178 -8.82 -16.34 -11.16
N GLY A 179 -8.13 -16.48 -10.04
CA GLY A 179 -8.71 -16.39 -8.70
C GLY A 179 -9.34 -17.67 -8.19
N ASN A 180 -9.30 -18.76 -8.97
CA ASN A 180 -9.79 -20.07 -8.55
C ASN A 180 -8.72 -20.83 -7.77
N TYR A 181 -9.18 -21.76 -6.92
CA TYR A 181 -8.36 -22.81 -6.37
C TYR A 181 -9.14 -24.14 -6.38
N GLU A 182 -8.42 -25.23 -6.38
CA GLU A 182 -8.96 -26.59 -6.40
C GLU A 182 -8.20 -27.45 -5.38
N PRO A 183 -8.88 -28.43 -4.76
CA PRO A 183 -8.20 -29.40 -3.92
C PRO A 183 -7.12 -30.18 -4.68
N LEU A 184 -6.04 -30.53 -4.00
CA LEU A 184 -4.97 -31.33 -4.60
C LEU A 184 -5.46 -32.77 -4.80
N PHE A 185 -6.05 -33.03 -5.95
CA PHE A 185 -6.58 -34.33 -6.33
C PHE A 185 -6.43 -34.57 -7.82
N PRO A 186 -6.27 -35.83 -8.31
CA PRO A 186 -6.17 -36.10 -9.76
C PRO A 186 -7.36 -35.55 -10.56
N GLU A 187 -7.07 -35.00 -11.73
CA GLU A 187 -8.13 -34.43 -12.60
C GLU A 187 -9.02 -35.55 -13.22
N ARG A 188 -8.45 -36.72 -13.43
CA ARG A 188 -9.13 -37.84 -14.11
C ARG A 188 -8.98 -39.14 -13.33
N PRO A 189 -9.94 -40.06 -13.43
CA PRO A 189 -9.75 -41.42 -12.97
C PRO A 189 -8.55 -42.08 -13.63
N CYS A 190 -8.02 -43.12 -12.99
CA CYS A 190 -6.98 -43.94 -13.61
C CYS A 190 -7.50 -44.61 -14.88
N GLN A 191 -6.62 -44.91 -15.86
CA GLN A 191 -6.97 -45.64 -17.06
C GLN A 191 -7.61 -47.00 -16.77
N CYS A 192 -7.32 -47.61 -15.60
CA CYS A 192 -7.97 -48.85 -15.16
C CYS A 192 -9.36 -48.64 -14.52
N GLY A 193 -9.94 -47.43 -14.58
CA GLY A 193 -11.22 -47.06 -14.01
C GLY A 193 -11.18 -46.74 -12.50
N ASN A 194 -10.07 -46.94 -11.80
CA ASN A 194 -9.97 -46.66 -10.38
C ASN A 194 -9.99 -45.15 -10.09
N LYS A 195 -10.65 -44.73 -9.02
CA LYS A 195 -10.79 -43.33 -8.58
C LYS A 195 -9.95 -43.01 -7.34
N GLU A 196 -9.39 -44.03 -6.67
CA GLU A 196 -8.56 -43.86 -5.50
C GLU A 196 -7.06 -43.78 -5.88
N PHE A 197 -6.34 -42.90 -5.21
CA PHE A 197 -4.91 -42.65 -5.49
C PHE A 197 -4.13 -42.48 -4.19
N TYR A 198 -2.86 -42.87 -4.24
CA TYR A 198 -1.86 -42.49 -3.24
C TYR A 198 -1.14 -41.22 -3.69
N LEU A 199 -0.96 -40.26 -2.77
CA LEU A 199 -0.04 -39.15 -2.95
C LEU A 199 1.38 -39.60 -2.59
N VAL A 200 2.25 -39.65 -3.58
CA VAL A 200 3.68 -39.93 -3.39
C VAL A 200 4.43 -38.61 -3.32
N LYS A 201 4.93 -38.28 -2.12
CA LYS A 201 5.73 -37.09 -1.88
C LYS A 201 7.20 -37.36 -2.16
N SER A 202 7.90 -36.44 -2.79
CA SER A 202 9.33 -36.52 -3.00
C SER A 202 10.13 -36.14 -1.75
N THR A 203 11.31 -36.72 -1.61
CA THR A 203 12.28 -36.33 -0.58
C THR A 203 12.95 -34.98 -0.84
N THR A 204 12.83 -34.43 -2.08
CA THR A 204 13.40 -33.13 -2.46
C THR A 204 12.62 -31.94 -1.89
N GLY A 205 11.43 -32.16 -1.35
CA GLY A 205 10.54 -31.12 -0.86
C GLY A 205 9.89 -30.25 -1.94
N ARG A 206 10.16 -30.52 -3.22
CA ARG A 206 9.55 -29.79 -4.34
C ARG A 206 8.20 -30.39 -4.70
N PHE A 207 7.16 -29.58 -4.80
CA PHE A 207 5.84 -30.04 -5.24
C PHE A 207 5.85 -30.60 -6.69
N SER A 208 6.73 -30.11 -7.56
CA SER A 208 6.88 -30.61 -8.92
C SER A 208 7.25 -32.10 -9.00
N ASP A 209 7.85 -32.63 -7.95
CA ASP A 209 8.32 -34.01 -7.93
C ASP A 209 7.30 -34.95 -7.26
N TRP A 210 6.18 -34.41 -6.78
CA TRP A 210 5.10 -35.19 -6.23
C TRP A 210 4.25 -35.76 -7.38
N HIS A 211 3.64 -36.94 -7.18
CA HIS A 211 2.77 -37.54 -8.16
C HIS A 211 1.68 -38.38 -7.51
N PHE A 212 0.62 -38.64 -8.25
CA PHE A 212 -0.47 -39.51 -7.84
C PHE A 212 -0.20 -40.93 -8.38
N LYS A 213 -0.27 -41.94 -7.54
CA LYS A 213 -0.15 -43.36 -7.90
C LYS A 213 -1.48 -44.04 -7.71
N CYS A 214 -1.94 -44.81 -8.69
CA CYS A 214 -3.20 -45.57 -8.59
C CYS A 214 -3.15 -46.53 -7.39
N SER A 215 -4.24 -46.61 -6.62
CA SER A 215 -4.31 -47.47 -5.43
C SER A 215 -4.65 -48.93 -5.77
N LYS A 216 -5.14 -49.22 -6.99
CA LYS A 216 -5.48 -50.58 -7.43
C LYS A 216 -4.23 -51.43 -7.51
N GLU A 217 -4.28 -52.58 -6.89
CA GLU A 217 -3.18 -53.55 -6.89
C GLU A 217 -2.81 -53.99 -8.30
N GLY A 218 -1.51 -54.05 -8.60
CA GLY A 218 -1.00 -54.40 -9.94
C GLY A 218 -1.09 -53.29 -10.99
N CYS A 219 -1.67 -52.14 -10.68
CA CYS A 219 -1.73 -51.01 -11.64
C CYS A 219 -0.46 -50.14 -11.49
N PRO A 220 0.40 -50.05 -12.52
CA PRO A 220 1.62 -49.23 -12.48
C PRO A 220 1.38 -47.75 -12.77
N SER A 221 0.15 -47.35 -13.06
CA SER A 221 -0.19 -46.00 -13.53
C SER A 221 0.10 -44.93 -12.48
N THR A 222 0.79 -43.90 -12.92
CA THR A 222 1.02 -42.67 -12.18
C THR A 222 0.50 -41.48 -12.93
N GLN A 223 0.11 -40.41 -12.23
CA GLN A 223 -0.30 -39.13 -12.81
C GLN A 223 0.54 -38.02 -12.19
N GLU A 224 0.98 -37.08 -13.02
CA GLU A 224 1.69 -35.90 -12.57
C GLU A 224 0.78 -34.97 -11.77
N MET A 225 1.40 -34.12 -10.97
CA MET A 225 0.76 -33.04 -10.21
C MET A 225 0.33 -31.90 -11.16
N THR A 226 -0.59 -32.18 -12.06
CA THR A 226 -1.13 -31.21 -12.99
C THR A 226 -2.64 -31.07 -12.81
N ARG A 227 -3.11 -29.84 -12.77
CA ARG A 227 -4.52 -29.48 -12.75
C ARG A 227 -4.75 -28.33 -13.71
N ARG A 228 -5.85 -28.33 -14.43
CA ARG A 228 -6.23 -27.24 -15.32
C ARG A 228 -7.37 -26.45 -14.71
N ASP A 229 -7.27 -25.11 -14.77
CA ASP A 229 -8.37 -24.25 -14.33
C ASP A 229 -9.59 -24.44 -15.24
N PRO A 230 -10.75 -24.82 -14.69
CA PRO A 230 -11.94 -25.14 -15.48
C PRO A 230 -12.42 -23.97 -16.34
N LYS A 231 -12.34 -22.74 -15.83
CA LYS A 231 -12.81 -21.54 -16.54
C LYS A 231 -11.89 -21.18 -17.69
N THR A 232 -10.58 -21.14 -17.45
CA THR A 232 -9.59 -20.86 -18.49
C THR A 232 -9.58 -21.96 -19.55
N LYS A 233 -9.76 -23.22 -19.13
CA LYS A 233 -9.92 -24.35 -20.05
C LYS A 233 -11.12 -24.15 -20.97
N ALA A 234 -12.28 -23.78 -20.45
CA ALA A 234 -13.48 -23.53 -21.25
C ALA A 234 -13.32 -22.37 -22.24
N LEU A 235 -12.62 -21.32 -21.85
CA LEU A 235 -12.31 -20.17 -22.71
C LEU A 235 -11.36 -20.54 -23.86
N LEU A 236 -10.35 -21.36 -23.59
CA LEU A 236 -9.32 -21.71 -24.57
C LEU A 236 -9.68 -22.97 -25.39
N GLU A 237 -10.66 -23.75 -24.98
CA GLU A 237 -10.98 -25.03 -25.61
C GLU A 237 -11.35 -24.89 -27.10
N GLN A 238 -12.10 -23.84 -27.43
CA GLN A 238 -12.44 -23.54 -28.85
C GLN A 238 -11.19 -23.20 -29.69
N GLN A 239 -10.25 -22.49 -29.12
CA GLN A 239 -9.00 -22.10 -29.79
C GLN A 239 -8.02 -23.26 -29.91
N ILE A 240 -8.00 -24.16 -28.92
CA ILE A 240 -7.22 -25.39 -28.97
C ILE A 240 -7.77 -26.29 -30.12
N GLN A 241 -9.10 -26.41 -30.25
CA GLN A 241 -9.74 -27.16 -31.32
C GLN A 241 -9.48 -26.53 -32.68
N GLN A 242 -9.37 -25.21 -32.77
CA GLN A 242 -9.05 -24.48 -34.00
C GLN A 242 -7.54 -24.48 -34.32
N GLY A 243 -6.70 -25.06 -33.48
CA GLY A 243 -5.24 -25.11 -33.69
C GLY A 243 -4.51 -23.76 -33.49
N THR A 244 -5.20 -22.74 -33.00
CA THR A 244 -4.63 -21.40 -32.80
C THR A 244 -3.82 -21.26 -31.51
N VAL A 245 -3.99 -22.17 -30.54
CA VAL A 245 -3.23 -22.25 -29.29
C VAL A 245 -2.62 -23.64 -29.15
N HIS A 246 -1.29 -23.71 -29.17
CA HIS A 246 -0.58 -25.00 -29.17
C HIS A 246 -0.15 -25.50 -27.77
N GLN A 247 -0.19 -24.67 -26.73
CA GLN A 247 0.25 -25.08 -25.40
C GLN A 247 -0.67 -24.56 -24.29
N PRO A 248 -1.25 -25.45 -23.49
CA PRO A 248 -2.18 -25.09 -22.43
C PRO A 248 -1.48 -24.70 -21.10
N LYS A 249 -0.30 -24.11 -21.16
CA LYS A 249 0.43 -23.69 -19.93
C LYS A 249 -0.36 -22.68 -19.11
N GLU A 250 -1.13 -21.85 -19.81
CA GLU A 250 -1.99 -20.81 -19.23
C GLU A 250 -3.14 -21.39 -18.39
N MET A 251 -3.54 -22.62 -18.67
CA MET A 251 -4.58 -23.31 -17.92
C MET A 251 -4.07 -24.01 -16.67
N LEU A 252 -2.75 -24.14 -16.52
CA LEU A 252 -2.18 -24.93 -15.44
C LEU A 252 -2.24 -24.18 -14.12
N MET A 253 -2.85 -24.83 -13.14
CA MET A 253 -2.86 -24.39 -11.77
C MET A 253 -1.53 -24.73 -11.08
N LEU A 254 -1.14 -23.91 -10.13
CA LEU A 254 0.07 -24.12 -9.34
C LEU A 254 -0.25 -24.82 -8.01
N PRO A 255 0.50 -25.86 -7.61
CA PRO A 255 0.39 -26.39 -6.28
C PRO A 255 1.00 -25.41 -5.27
N VAL A 256 0.20 -24.98 -4.31
CA VAL A 256 0.53 -23.96 -3.31
C VAL A 256 0.09 -24.43 -1.93
N SER A 257 0.92 -24.22 -0.91
CA SER A 257 0.46 -24.41 0.48
C SER A 257 -0.60 -23.38 0.82
N TYR A 258 -1.67 -23.81 1.50
CA TYR A 258 -2.70 -22.86 1.96
C TYR A 258 -2.17 -21.82 2.96
N ARG A 259 -0.97 -22.05 3.52
CA ARG A 259 -0.27 -21.08 4.39
C ARG A 259 0.58 -20.07 3.63
N ALA A 260 0.74 -20.24 2.32
CA ALA A 260 1.52 -19.32 1.51
C ALA A 260 0.71 -18.06 1.20
N SER A 261 1.33 -16.90 1.31
CA SER A 261 0.72 -15.61 0.94
C SER A 261 0.21 -15.60 -0.50
N SER A 262 0.89 -16.35 -1.40
CA SER A 262 0.49 -16.47 -2.80
C SER A 262 -0.89 -17.09 -3.04
N LEU A 263 -1.51 -17.68 -2.03
CA LEU A 263 -2.85 -18.23 -2.18
C LEU A 263 -3.95 -17.17 -2.05
N TYR A 264 -3.72 -16.10 -1.29
CA TYR A 264 -4.71 -15.07 -1.05
C TYR A 264 -4.05 -13.72 -0.81
N TYR A 265 -4.29 -12.79 -1.70
CA TYR A 265 -3.91 -11.40 -1.57
C TYR A 265 -5.16 -10.55 -1.50
N VAL A 266 -5.51 -10.07 -0.31
CA VAL A 266 -6.58 -9.10 -0.17
C VAL A 266 -6.17 -7.80 -0.87
N GLN A 267 -7.09 -7.23 -1.63
CA GLN A 267 -6.88 -5.95 -2.29
C GLN A 267 -7.45 -4.84 -1.42
N THR A 268 -6.58 -3.95 -1.01
CA THR A 268 -6.90 -2.86 -0.07
C THR A 268 -6.36 -1.53 -0.58
N ASP A 269 -7.03 -0.46 -0.19
CA ASP A 269 -6.47 0.89 -0.30
C ASP A 269 -6.78 1.69 0.96
N ARG A 270 -6.16 2.86 1.09
CA ARG A 270 -6.30 3.74 2.25
C ARG A 270 -6.17 5.20 1.83
N PHE A 271 -6.82 6.09 2.57
CA PHE A 271 -6.76 7.53 2.32
C PHE A 271 -7.08 8.33 3.58
N ILE A 272 -6.63 9.58 3.59
CA ILE A 272 -7.05 10.58 4.56
C ILE A 272 -8.39 11.15 4.09
N PRO A 273 -9.45 11.05 4.92
CA PRO A 273 -10.78 11.51 4.51
C PRO A 273 -10.81 13.02 4.28
N TYR A 274 -11.42 13.43 3.18
CA TYR A 274 -11.64 14.84 2.89
C TYR A 274 -12.63 15.45 3.89
N PRO A 275 -12.49 16.75 4.19
CA PRO A 275 -13.40 17.41 5.12
C PRO A 275 -14.82 17.53 4.61
N ASP A 276 -14.97 17.70 3.30
CA ASP A 276 -16.23 17.94 2.60
C ASP A 276 -16.05 17.63 1.11
N THR A 277 -17.07 17.92 0.32
CA THR A 277 -17.10 17.63 -1.12
C THR A 277 -16.37 18.64 -2.00
N SER A 278 -15.94 19.78 -1.47
CA SER A 278 -15.28 20.84 -2.26
C SER A 278 -13.95 20.40 -2.87
N ILE A 279 -13.28 19.44 -2.23
CA ILE A 279 -12.03 18.86 -2.76
C ILE A 279 -12.27 18.10 -4.07
N PHE A 280 -13.41 17.42 -4.22
CA PHE A 280 -13.74 16.74 -5.48
C PHE A 280 -13.94 17.74 -6.61
N GLU A 281 -14.52 18.91 -6.31
CA GLU A 281 -14.66 19.99 -7.28
C GLU A 281 -13.29 20.53 -7.71
N LEU A 282 -12.36 20.73 -6.75
CA LEU A 282 -11.00 21.17 -7.02
C LEU A 282 -10.23 20.14 -7.87
N LEU A 283 -10.40 18.85 -7.58
CA LEU A 283 -9.74 17.75 -8.31
C LEU A 283 -10.41 17.44 -9.66
N HIS A 284 -11.53 18.09 -9.99
CA HIS A 284 -12.22 17.85 -11.25
C HIS A 284 -11.40 18.32 -12.47
N PRO A 285 -11.36 17.57 -13.58
CA PRO A 285 -10.55 17.91 -14.75
C PRO A 285 -10.80 19.32 -15.35
N THR A 286 -11.97 19.92 -15.10
CA THR A 286 -12.25 21.29 -15.56
C THR A 286 -11.63 22.37 -14.67
N LYS A 287 -11.07 22.03 -13.52
CA LYS A 287 -10.49 22.93 -12.51
C LYS A 287 -8.96 22.87 -12.45
N GLN A 288 -8.32 22.41 -13.50
CA GLN A 288 -6.86 22.18 -13.54
C GLN A 288 -6.03 23.42 -13.23
N GLU A 289 -6.47 24.61 -13.66
CA GLU A 289 -5.78 25.86 -13.36
C GLU A 289 -5.90 26.23 -11.88
N GLU A 290 -7.08 26.06 -11.29
CA GLU A 290 -7.32 26.32 -9.86
C GLU A 290 -6.48 25.34 -9.00
N LEU A 291 -6.46 24.04 -9.39
CA LEU A 291 -5.66 23.01 -8.73
C LEU A 291 -4.16 23.33 -8.82
N ALA A 292 -3.67 23.73 -10.00
CA ALA A 292 -2.28 24.15 -10.15
C ALA A 292 -1.94 25.35 -9.27
N GLY A 293 -2.83 26.34 -9.21
CA GLY A 293 -2.70 27.50 -8.33
C GLY A 293 -2.62 27.11 -6.85
N GLU A 294 -3.48 26.19 -6.38
CA GLU A 294 -3.43 25.69 -4.99
C GLU A 294 -2.13 24.97 -4.68
N LEU A 295 -1.67 24.08 -5.56
CA LEU A 295 -0.40 23.37 -5.39
C LEU A 295 0.79 24.31 -5.32
N LEU A 296 0.81 25.34 -6.17
CA LEU A 296 1.86 26.34 -6.15
C LEU A 296 1.84 27.18 -4.87
N SER A 297 0.65 27.44 -4.33
CA SER A 297 0.49 28.09 -3.01
C SER A 297 1.03 27.20 -1.89
N ILE A 298 0.71 25.89 -1.89
CA ILE A 298 1.18 24.92 -0.90
C ILE A 298 2.72 24.85 -0.87
N TYR A 299 3.37 24.91 -2.03
CA TYR A 299 4.82 24.79 -2.16
C TYR A 299 5.57 26.12 -2.28
N ASN A 300 4.91 27.23 -1.92
CA ASN A 300 5.50 28.58 -1.88
C ASN A 300 6.19 28.99 -3.19
N TYR A 301 5.53 28.78 -4.30
CA TYR A 301 6.05 29.29 -5.57
C TYR A 301 6.15 30.81 -5.53
N PRO A 302 7.22 31.40 -6.09
CA PRO A 302 7.36 32.83 -6.13
C PRO A 302 6.21 33.46 -6.94
N GLN A 303 5.49 34.36 -6.30
CA GLN A 303 4.44 35.11 -6.96
C GLN A 303 5.07 36.10 -7.96
N GLN A 304 4.49 36.24 -9.14
CA GLN A 304 4.90 37.30 -10.03
C GLN A 304 4.62 38.66 -9.38
N PRO A 305 5.54 39.60 -9.51
CA PRO A 305 5.27 40.97 -9.08
C PRO A 305 4.06 41.50 -9.85
N VAL A 306 3.02 41.85 -9.10
CA VAL A 306 1.81 42.43 -9.68
C VAL A 306 2.19 43.80 -10.25
N SER A 307 1.79 44.08 -11.48
CA SER A 307 2.02 45.39 -12.09
C SER A 307 1.24 46.47 -11.40
N ASP A 308 1.73 47.70 -11.39
CA ASP A 308 1.06 48.84 -10.79
C ASP A 308 -0.37 49.03 -11.35
N ASN A 309 -0.56 48.72 -12.63
CA ASN A 309 -1.87 48.81 -13.27
C ASN A 309 -2.86 47.78 -12.74
N GLN A 310 -2.38 46.55 -12.44
CA GLN A 310 -3.20 45.51 -11.83
C GLN A 310 -3.56 45.85 -10.38
N ILE A 311 -2.59 46.37 -9.60
CA ILE A 311 -2.82 46.83 -8.23
C ILE A 311 -3.87 47.95 -8.24
N LYS A 312 -3.69 48.92 -9.15
CA LYS A 312 -4.63 50.04 -9.28
C LYS A 312 -6.04 49.54 -9.58
N ALA A 313 -6.21 48.76 -10.62
CA ALA A 313 -7.49 48.23 -11.04
C ALA A 313 -8.19 47.42 -9.95
N ALA A 314 -7.44 46.54 -9.26
CA ALA A 314 -7.96 45.72 -8.20
C ALA A 314 -8.41 46.54 -6.98
N LEU A 315 -7.63 47.52 -6.53
CA LEU A 315 -8.02 48.39 -5.41
C LEU A 315 -9.17 49.33 -5.77
N GLU A 316 -9.24 49.82 -7.01
CA GLU A 316 -10.36 50.62 -7.48
C GLU A 316 -11.67 49.79 -7.52
N SER A 317 -11.62 48.55 -7.93
CA SER A 317 -12.80 47.67 -8.00
C SER A 317 -13.41 47.37 -6.62
N VAL A 318 -12.62 47.37 -5.56
CA VAL A 318 -13.07 47.19 -4.16
C VAL A 318 -13.25 48.51 -3.41
N GLY A 319 -13.22 49.66 -4.11
CA GLY A 319 -13.43 50.98 -3.50
C GLY A 319 -12.25 51.50 -2.67
N GLN A 320 -11.07 50.93 -2.81
CA GLN A 320 -9.84 51.26 -2.06
C GLN A 320 -8.80 52.03 -2.89
N GLY A 321 -9.23 52.81 -3.88
CA GLY A 321 -8.33 53.59 -4.74
C GLY A 321 -7.39 54.51 -4.00
N GLY A 322 -7.78 55.02 -2.82
CA GLY A 322 -6.89 55.79 -1.93
C GLY A 322 -5.66 55.03 -1.44
N ALA A 323 -5.78 53.74 -1.22
CA ALA A 323 -4.68 52.88 -0.83
C ALA A 323 -3.64 52.78 -1.98
N TYR A 324 -4.08 52.74 -3.22
CA TYR A 324 -3.18 52.75 -4.37
C TYR A 324 -2.41 54.08 -4.48
N VAL A 325 -3.07 55.23 -4.22
CA VAL A 325 -2.40 56.54 -4.25
C VAL A 325 -1.27 56.61 -3.23
N ALA A 326 -1.51 56.09 -2.01
CA ALA A 326 -0.49 56.01 -0.98
C ALA A 326 0.69 55.10 -1.40
N TYR A 327 0.39 53.91 -1.92
CA TYR A 327 1.40 52.95 -2.45
C TYR A 327 2.25 53.57 -3.59
N ALA A 328 1.59 54.16 -4.57
CA ALA A 328 2.30 54.79 -5.69
C ALA A 328 3.18 55.98 -5.23
N GLY A 329 2.70 56.77 -4.26
CA GLY A 329 3.52 57.84 -3.65
C GLY A 329 4.77 57.30 -2.91
N MET A 330 4.62 56.23 -2.13
CA MET A 330 5.73 55.59 -1.44
C MET A 330 6.72 54.97 -2.45
N LYS A 331 6.21 54.37 -3.52
CA LYS A 331 7.06 53.77 -4.58
C LYS A 331 7.83 54.84 -5.33
N ALA A 332 7.24 55.98 -5.63
CA ALA A 332 7.92 57.11 -6.23
C ALA A 332 9.01 57.73 -5.31
N ALA A 333 8.69 57.87 -4.01
CA ALA A 333 9.67 58.38 -3.03
C ALA A 333 10.88 57.45 -2.88
N LYS A 334 10.76 56.14 -3.06
CA LYS A 334 11.81 55.14 -2.97
C LYS A 334 12.98 55.48 -3.91
N VAL A 335 12.69 56.02 -5.11
CA VAL A 335 13.72 56.28 -6.14
C VAL A 335 14.76 57.30 -5.69
N SER A 336 14.39 58.19 -4.76
CA SER A 336 15.26 59.26 -4.26
C SER A 336 15.95 58.94 -2.92
N LEU A 337 15.77 57.70 -2.37
CA LEU A 337 16.33 57.33 -1.08
C LEU A 337 17.72 56.63 -1.21
N PRO A 338 18.54 56.73 -0.15
CA PRO A 338 19.75 55.91 -0.04
C PRO A 338 19.44 54.41 -0.04
N PRO A 339 20.36 53.52 -0.45
CA PRO A 339 20.10 52.08 -0.62
C PRO A 339 19.46 51.40 0.59
N ASP A 340 19.93 51.68 1.80
CA ASP A 340 19.38 51.06 3.03
C ASP A 340 17.96 51.51 3.31
N ALA A 341 17.65 52.81 3.14
CA ALA A 341 16.31 53.33 3.31
C ALA A 341 15.35 52.86 2.20
N ALA A 342 15.86 52.72 0.98
CA ALA A 342 15.12 52.18 -0.14
C ALA A 342 14.73 50.70 0.05
N LEU A 343 15.58 49.91 0.71
CA LEU A 343 15.33 48.52 1.09
C LEU A 343 14.18 48.39 2.10
N VAL A 344 14.23 49.22 3.16
CA VAL A 344 13.18 49.27 4.19
C VAL A 344 11.84 49.67 3.58
N LEU A 345 11.85 50.66 2.70
CA LEU A 345 10.61 51.09 2.03
C LEU A 345 10.08 50.05 1.06
N GLN A 346 10.97 49.29 0.37
CA GLN A 346 10.52 48.15 -0.44
C GLN A 346 9.83 47.11 0.38
N GLN A 347 10.36 46.76 1.55
CA GLN A 347 9.74 45.80 2.45
C GLN A 347 8.37 46.26 2.95
N GLN A 348 8.19 47.55 3.18
CA GLN A 348 6.87 48.12 3.50
C GLN A 348 5.90 48.00 2.33
N LEU A 349 6.34 48.29 1.11
CA LEU A 349 5.51 48.13 -0.09
C LEU A 349 5.09 46.66 -0.31
N ASP A 350 6.01 45.74 -0.12
CA ASP A 350 5.75 44.30 -0.24
C ASP A 350 4.75 43.83 0.84
N ASN A 351 4.89 44.31 2.07
CA ASN A 351 3.94 44.04 3.17
C ASN A 351 2.54 44.61 2.87
N MET A 352 2.44 45.78 2.24
CA MET A 352 1.15 46.36 1.85
C MET A 352 0.47 45.48 0.79
N VAL A 353 1.21 45.02 -0.21
CA VAL A 353 0.70 44.13 -1.26
C VAL A 353 0.22 42.80 -0.66
N GLU A 354 0.95 42.25 0.29
CA GLU A 354 0.55 41.01 0.95
C GLU A 354 -0.67 41.20 1.85
N ASP A 355 -0.77 42.30 2.57
CA ASP A 355 -1.97 42.64 3.37
C ASP A 355 -3.23 42.72 2.47
N TRP A 356 -3.11 43.31 1.28
CA TRP A 356 -4.23 43.38 0.33
C TRP A 356 -4.63 42.04 -0.25
N ARG A 357 -3.67 41.14 -0.43
CA ARG A 357 -3.92 39.75 -0.82
C ARG A 357 -4.66 39.00 0.28
N GLN A 358 -4.23 39.16 1.54
CA GLN A 358 -4.88 38.55 2.70
C GLN A 358 -6.31 39.05 2.91
N LYS A 359 -6.57 40.34 2.58
CA LYS A 359 -7.91 40.94 2.60
C LYS A 359 -8.78 40.56 1.37
N GLY A 360 -8.24 39.83 0.43
CA GLY A 360 -8.92 39.47 -0.80
C GLY A 360 -9.15 40.64 -1.77
N TRP A 361 -8.45 41.79 -1.57
CA TRP A 361 -8.53 42.93 -2.44
C TRP A 361 -7.70 42.82 -3.71
N LEU A 362 -6.69 41.96 -3.67
CA LEU A 362 -5.78 41.67 -4.76
C LEU A 362 -5.71 40.19 -4.98
N GLU A 363 -6.03 39.75 -6.19
CA GLU A 363 -5.89 38.32 -6.53
C GLU A 363 -4.42 37.89 -6.50
N ARG A 364 -4.20 36.65 -6.04
CA ARG A 364 -2.89 36.03 -6.13
C ARG A 364 -2.64 35.59 -7.57
N THR A 365 -1.96 36.42 -8.34
CA THR A 365 -1.46 36.03 -9.66
C THR A 365 -0.22 35.18 -9.50
N ILE A 366 -0.38 33.89 -9.42
CA ILE A 366 0.71 32.94 -9.45
C ILE A 366 1.05 32.69 -10.92
N SER A 367 2.30 32.96 -11.30
CA SER A 367 2.81 32.48 -12.59
C SER A 367 2.97 30.98 -12.48
N ILE A 368 2.07 30.24 -13.09
CA ILE A 368 2.13 28.78 -13.13
C ILE A 368 3.22 28.41 -14.12
N PRO A 369 4.34 27.76 -13.68
CA PRO A 369 5.32 27.24 -14.62
C PRO A 369 4.67 26.28 -15.60
N GLY A 370 5.07 26.36 -16.87
CA GLY A 370 4.51 25.52 -17.92
C GLY A 370 4.64 24.02 -17.62
N GLU A 371 5.70 23.63 -16.93
CA GLU A 371 5.94 22.25 -16.49
C GLU A 371 4.91 21.77 -15.48
N VAL A 372 4.54 22.59 -14.49
CA VAL A 372 3.50 22.24 -13.49
C VAL A 372 2.13 22.16 -14.16
N THR A 373 1.82 23.13 -15.01
CA THR A 373 0.57 23.10 -15.78
C THR A 373 0.48 21.85 -16.65
N ALA A 374 1.58 21.48 -17.33
CA ALA A 374 1.64 20.28 -18.13
C ALA A 374 1.42 19.00 -17.29
N GLN A 375 2.04 18.93 -16.10
CA GLN A 375 1.86 17.80 -15.18
C GLN A 375 0.42 17.69 -14.67
N VAL A 376 -0.23 18.80 -14.34
CA VAL A 376 -1.65 18.82 -13.92
C VAL A 376 -2.56 18.44 -15.09
N MET A 377 -2.32 19.00 -16.29
CA MET A 377 -3.16 18.75 -17.48
C MET A 377 -2.98 17.35 -18.05
N ALA A 378 -1.82 16.72 -17.89
CA ALA A 378 -1.57 15.35 -18.35
C ALA A 378 -2.39 14.30 -17.59
N ARG A 379 -2.98 14.66 -16.44
CA ARG A 379 -3.74 13.75 -15.61
C ARG A 379 -5.23 14.01 -15.73
N GLN A 380 -5.97 12.94 -16.00
CA GLN A 380 -7.44 12.98 -16.04
C GLN A 380 -8.08 12.61 -14.72
N ASN A 381 -7.31 11.95 -13.83
CA ASN A 381 -7.80 11.48 -12.54
C ASN A 381 -6.65 11.49 -11.52
N TYR A 382 -6.93 12.00 -10.32
CA TYR A 382 -5.99 12.12 -9.20
C TYR A 382 -6.25 11.09 -8.09
N ALA A 383 -7.06 10.07 -8.34
CA ALA A 383 -7.38 9.05 -7.35
C ALA A 383 -6.25 8.04 -7.11
N ARG A 384 -5.20 8.02 -7.95
CA ARG A 384 -4.07 7.10 -7.82
C ARG A 384 -3.34 7.30 -6.51
N LYS A 385 -3.12 6.21 -5.78
CA LYS A 385 -2.50 6.22 -4.44
C LYS A 385 -1.06 6.74 -4.37
N TYR A 386 -0.37 6.85 -5.50
CA TYR A 386 0.99 7.41 -5.59
C TYR A 386 1.03 8.79 -6.26
N ASP A 387 -0.12 9.34 -6.62
CA ASP A 387 -0.18 10.61 -7.32
C ASP A 387 0.26 11.76 -6.40
N PRO A 388 1.31 12.52 -6.77
CA PRO A 388 1.86 13.56 -5.91
C PRO A 388 0.90 14.74 -5.71
N ILE A 389 -0.05 14.95 -6.63
CA ILE A 389 -1.06 16.01 -6.53
C ILE A 389 -2.06 15.63 -5.45
N ARG A 390 -2.61 14.41 -5.51
CA ARG A 390 -3.49 13.88 -4.47
C ARG A 390 -2.81 13.93 -3.09
N LEU A 391 -1.59 13.37 -3.01
CA LEU A 391 -0.84 13.30 -1.76
C LEU A 391 -0.49 14.69 -1.22
N GLY A 392 -0.20 15.67 -2.08
CA GLY A 392 0.06 17.07 -1.68
C GLY A 392 -1.18 17.74 -1.11
N ILE A 393 -2.35 17.54 -1.70
CA ILE A 393 -3.62 18.04 -1.17
C ILE A 393 -3.95 17.36 0.16
N GLU A 394 -3.83 16.03 0.25
CA GLU A 394 -4.05 15.28 1.51
C GLU A 394 -3.10 15.75 2.62
N HIS A 395 -1.82 15.98 2.30
CA HIS A 395 -0.85 16.52 3.26
C HIS A 395 -1.21 17.94 3.71
N SER A 396 -1.62 18.82 2.80
CA SER A 396 -2.08 20.19 3.14
C SER A 396 -3.29 20.16 4.07
N LEU A 397 -4.24 19.26 3.85
CA LEU A 397 -5.39 19.07 4.74
C LEU A 397 -4.97 18.54 6.11
N LEU A 398 -4.04 17.60 6.14
CA LEU A 398 -3.46 17.08 7.37
C LEU A 398 -2.77 18.19 8.17
N GLU A 399 -1.95 19.01 7.51
CA GLU A 399 -1.30 20.20 8.10
C GLU A 399 -2.31 21.16 8.74
N LYS A 400 -3.39 21.47 8.04
CA LYS A 400 -4.42 22.41 8.49
C LYS A 400 -5.25 21.88 9.69
N LYS A 401 -5.44 20.56 9.79
CA LYS A 401 -6.39 19.95 10.73
C LYS A 401 -5.75 19.12 11.85
N GLN A 402 -4.77 18.31 11.52
CA GLN A 402 -4.26 17.27 12.42
C GLN A 402 -2.84 17.53 12.89
N LEU A 403 -2.00 18.24 12.12
CA LEU A 403 -0.63 18.54 12.49
C LEU A 403 -0.48 19.84 13.32
N VAL A 404 -1.58 20.51 13.61
CA VAL A 404 -1.59 21.70 14.47
C VAL A 404 -1.40 21.27 15.91
N ILE A 405 -0.35 21.79 16.56
CA ILE A 405 -0.11 21.55 17.98
C ILE A 405 -1.22 22.22 18.77
N SER A 406 -2.15 21.41 19.28
CA SER A 406 -3.31 21.91 20.00
C SER A 406 -2.94 22.30 21.45
N GLY A 407 -3.26 23.53 21.84
CA GLY A 407 -3.32 23.94 23.23
C GLY A 407 -4.60 23.41 23.88
N GLY A 408 -4.55 22.86 25.07
CA GLY A 408 -5.73 22.39 25.81
C GLY A 408 -5.45 21.16 26.66
N LEU A 409 -6.48 20.72 27.41
CA LEU A 409 -6.39 19.55 28.31
C LEU A 409 -6.14 18.23 27.57
N ARG A 410 -6.63 18.10 26.34
CA ARG A 410 -6.42 16.90 25.49
C ARG A 410 -5.65 17.29 24.22
N LYS A 411 -4.34 17.14 24.27
CA LYS A 411 -3.48 17.39 23.11
C LYS A 411 -3.60 16.22 22.14
N LEU A 412 -4.28 16.41 21.01
CA LEU A 412 -4.40 15.41 19.96
C LEU A 412 -3.10 15.24 19.17
N THR A 413 -2.34 16.33 19.05
CA THR A 413 -1.04 16.36 18.39
C THR A 413 0.01 16.87 19.36
N VAL A 414 1.09 16.11 19.50
CA VAL A 414 2.16 16.34 20.46
C VAL A 414 3.47 16.53 19.71
N ASP A 415 4.15 17.64 20.00
CA ASP A 415 5.52 17.85 19.53
C ASP A 415 6.49 16.99 20.34
N LEU A 416 7.08 15.99 19.69
CA LEU A 416 8.05 15.10 20.34
C LEU A 416 9.45 15.69 20.43
N MET A 417 9.71 16.80 19.79
CA MET A 417 10.95 17.56 19.97
C MET A 417 10.96 18.33 21.29
N ASN A 418 9.75 18.67 21.78
CA ASN A 418 9.52 19.29 23.09
C ASN A 418 8.35 18.59 23.82
N PRO A 419 8.53 17.31 24.20
CA PRO A 419 7.44 16.49 24.69
C PRO A 419 6.84 17.05 25.99
N PRO A 420 5.52 17.03 26.12
CA PRO A 420 4.85 17.38 27.38
C PRO A 420 5.09 16.28 28.43
N PRO A 421 4.85 16.59 29.74
CA PRO A 421 5.20 15.70 30.86
C PRO A 421 4.61 14.27 30.77
N ASP A 422 3.45 14.13 30.16
CA ASP A 422 2.78 12.82 29.98
C ASP A 422 3.43 11.91 28.94
N VAL A 423 4.26 12.48 28.07
CA VAL A 423 5.00 11.76 27.01
C VAL A 423 6.52 11.86 27.20
N ALA A 424 6.97 12.79 28.03
CA ALA A 424 8.37 12.96 28.36
C ALA A 424 8.92 11.76 29.16
N PRO A 425 10.20 11.39 29.01
CA PRO A 425 10.83 10.37 29.83
C PRO A 425 10.74 10.69 31.33
N GLU A 426 10.75 9.64 32.16
CA GLU A 426 10.82 9.82 33.61
C GLU A 426 12.11 10.54 34.03
N GLY A 427 12.03 11.36 35.04
CA GLY A 427 13.16 12.15 35.57
C GLY A 427 13.41 13.49 34.86
N THR A 428 12.73 13.80 33.75
CA THR A 428 12.89 15.08 33.03
C THR A 428 12.15 16.25 33.69
N GLY A 429 11.67 16.08 34.92
CA GLY A 429 11.08 17.17 35.73
C GLY A 429 12.11 18.20 36.22
N GLN A 430 13.38 17.83 36.33
CA GLN A 430 14.47 18.74 36.67
C GLN A 430 15.00 19.44 35.41
N GLN A 431 15.22 20.75 35.49
CA GLN A 431 15.57 21.58 34.32
C GLN A 431 16.85 21.11 33.62
N GLU A 432 17.90 20.81 34.38
CA GLU A 432 19.19 20.35 33.84
C GLU A 432 19.06 19.01 33.09
N VAL A 433 18.29 18.06 33.65
CA VAL A 433 18.03 16.74 33.02
C VAL A 433 17.22 16.92 31.73
N LYS A 434 16.25 17.83 31.77
CA LYS A 434 15.44 18.16 30.59
C LYS A 434 16.27 18.75 29.46
N GLU A 435 17.17 19.69 29.76
CA GLU A 435 18.04 20.33 28.76
C GLU A 435 19.02 19.33 28.16
N ALA A 436 19.65 18.48 28.99
CA ALA A 436 20.53 17.42 28.52
C ALA A 436 19.80 16.44 27.61
N TYR A 437 18.61 16.02 28.00
CA TYR A 437 17.76 15.15 27.20
C TYR A 437 17.39 15.80 25.86
N GLN A 438 16.92 17.04 25.85
CA GLN A 438 16.54 17.74 24.64
C GLN A 438 17.74 17.95 23.70
N LYS A 439 18.92 18.22 24.25
CA LYS A 439 20.17 18.33 23.47
C LYS A 439 20.51 17.02 22.81
N ASN A 440 20.44 15.90 23.52
CA ASN A 440 20.71 14.57 22.96
C ASN A 440 19.68 14.21 21.89
N LEU A 441 18.39 14.41 22.16
CA LEU A 441 17.32 14.16 21.22
C LEU A 441 17.52 14.93 19.89
N ARG A 442 17.79 16.24 19.98
CA ARG A 442 18.05 17.07 18.79
C ARG A 442 19.28 16.60 18.02
N ASN A 443 20.33 16.17 18.70
CA ASN A 443 21.54 15.64 18.04
C ASN A 443 21.20 14.35 17.25
N VAL A 444 20.46 13.42 17.84
CA VAL A 444 20.09 12.18 17.16
C VAL A 444 19.12 12.45 16.00
N LEU A 445 18.12 13.31 16.20
CA LEU A 445 17.21 13.71 15.12
C LEU A 445 17.95 14.41 13.97
N GLY A 446 18.92 15.27 14.28
CA GLY A 446 19.78 15.89 13.27
C GLY A 446 20.56 14.88 12.45
N LYS A 447 21.14 13.84 13.09
CA LYS A 447 21.81 12.74 12.40
C LYS A 447 20.88 11.91 11.52
N LEU A 448 19.61 11.80 11.88
CA LEU A 448 18.58 11.13 11.08
C LEU A 448 18.02 12.05 9.97
N GLY A 449 18.38 13.31 9.93
CA GLY A 449 17.81 14.30 9.02
C GLY A 449 16.35 14.59 9.28
N ILE A 450 15.88 14.43 10.51
CA ILE A 450 14.48 14.66 10.90
C ILE A 450 14.33 16.11 11.38
N LYS A 451 13.54 16.89 10.67
CA LYS A 451 13.21 18.28 10.99
C LYS A 451 12.03 18.40 11.94
N ARG A 452 11.04 17.51 11.79
CA ARG A 452 9.81 17.55 12.58
C ARG A 452 9.38 16.13 12.93
N LEU A 453 9.09 15.91 14.19
CA LEU A 453 8.59 14.63 14.71
C LEU A 453 7.42 14.89 15.63
N LEU A 454 6.24 14.40 15.25
CA LEU A 454 5.00 14.57 16.01
C LEU A 454 4.39 13.22 16.34
N MET A 455 3.66 13.19 17.44
CA MET A 455 2.75 12.09 17.75
C MET A 455 1.32 12.56 17.56
N LEU A 456 0.59 11.85 16.73
CA LEU A 456 -0.84 12.02 16.50
C LEU A 456 -1.56 10.96 17.32
N ARG A 457 -2.45 11.37 18.24
CA ARG A 457 -3.22 10.44 19.07
C ARG A 457 -4.49 9.94 18.37
N GLU A 458 -4.96 10.69 17.40
CA GLU A 458 -6.19 10.39 16.67
C GLU A 458 -6.00 10.74 15.18
N LEU A 459 -5.04 10.06 14.49
CA LEU A 459 -4.93 10.17 13.04
C LEU A 459 -6.21 9.62 12.41
N ASP A 460 -6.92 10.47 11.70
CA ASP A 460 -8.12 10.11 10.97
C ASP A 460 -7.73 9.47 9.64
N LEU A 461 -8.06 8.19 9.47
CA LEU A 461 -7.69 7.38 8.31
C LEU A 461 -8.81 6.41 7.95
N VAL A 462 -9.09 6.30 6.67
CA VAL A 462 -9.97 5.29 6.11
C VAL A 462 -9.11 4.24 5.39
N GLN A 463 -9.34 2.98 5.74
CA GLN A 463 -8.81 1.82 5.01
C GLN A 463 -10.00 1.00 4.53
N TYR A 464 -9.94 0.49 3.30
CA TYR A 464 -11.00 -0.39 2.80
C TYR A 464 -10.44 -1.56 2.01
N SER A 465 -11.18 -2.67 2.03
CA SER A 465 -10.88 -3.88 1.28
C SER A 465 -12.03 -4.16 0.32
N TYR A 466 -11.71 -4.37 -0.95
CA TYR A 466 -12.72 -4.43 -2.02
C TYR A 466 -12.74 -5.76 -2.79
N GLY A 467 -11.81 -6.64 -2.50
CA GLY A 467 -11.70 -7.92 -3.19
C GLY A 467 -10.38 -8.62 -2.92
N TYR A 468 -10.07 -9.58 -3.72
CA TYR A 468 -8.85 -10.37 -3.59
C TYR A 468 -8.34 -10.93 -4.91
N THR A 469 -7.09 -11.35 -4.90
CA THR A 469 -6.45 -12.07 -6.00
C THR A 469 -5.75 -13.33 -5.49
N ARG A 470 -5.35 -14.20 -6.40
CA ARG A 470 -4.52 -15.38 -6.10
C ARG A 470 -3.28 -15.38 -7.00
N VAL A 471 -2.23 -16.04 -6.56
CA VAL A 471 -0.94 -16.19 -7.24
C VAL A 471 -0.10 -14.91 -7.23
N SER A 472 -0.68 -13.75 -7.39
CA SER A 472 0.01 -12.45 -7.32
C SER A 472 -0.92 -11.36 -6.73
N ALA A 473 -0.34 -10.40 -6.05
CA ALA A 473 -1.04 -9.18 -5.61
C ALA A 473 -1.21 -8.15 -6.75
N SER A 474 -0.41 -8.29 -7.82
CA SER A 474 -0.38 -7.40 -8.98
C SER A 474 -1.36 -7.83 -10.06
N PRO A 475 -1.77 -6.93 -10.96
CA PRO A 475 -2.65 -7.27 -12.08
C PRO A 475 -2.03 -8.25 -13.08
N THR A 476 -0.73 -8.50 -12.98
CA THR A 476 -0.01 -9.46 -13.82
C THR A 476 0.93 -10.34 -13.03
N THR A 477 1.19 -11.54 -13.54
CA THR A 477 2.16 -12.48 -13.00
C THR A 477 2.97 -13.12 -14.12
N GLU A 478 4.24 -13.46 -13.84
CA GLU A 478 5.08 -14.18 -14.78
C GLU A 478 5.20 -15.64 -14.37
N GLN A 479 4.86 -16.54 -15.28
CA GLN A 479 5.00 -17.99 -15.08
C GLN A 479 5.71 -18.63 -16.28
N LYS A 480 6.86 -19.23 -16.03
CA LYS A 480 7.64 -19.95 -17.07
C LYS A 480 7.90 -19.10 -18.34
N GLY A 481 8.17 -17.80 -18.15
CA GLY A 481 8.42 -16.84 -19.23
C GLY A 481 7.17 -16.30 -19.93
N LEU A 482 5.98 -16.62 -19.46
CA LEU A 482 4.72 -16.06 -19.94
C LEU A 482 4.19 -15.05 -18.91
N VAL A 483 3.84 -13.87 -19.37
CA VAL A 483 3.15 -12.86 -18.54
C VAL A 483 1.65 -13.10 -18.66
N MET A 484 1.00 -13.36 -17.54
CA MET A 484 -0.41 -13.69 -17.44
C MET A 484 -1.15 -12.60 -16.66
N PRO A 485 -2.42 -12.30 -17.00
CA PRO A 485 -3.23 -11.43 -16.16
C PRO A 485 -3.57 -12.12 -14.86
N VAL A 486 -3.85 -11.35 -13.83
CA VAL A 486 -4.35 -11.83 -12.55
C VAL A 486 -5.76 -11.30 -12.34
N CYS A 487 -6.73 -12.18 -12.19
CA CYS A 487 -8.12 -11.81 -12.08
C CYS A 487 -8.40 -11.19 -10.71
N LEU A 488 -8.86 -9.95 -10.70
CA LEU A 488 -9.41 -9.31 -9.52
C LEU A 488 -10.81 -9.86 -9.24
N ARG A 489 -10.97 -10.45 -8.05
CA ARG A 489 -12.24 -11.02 -7.56
C ARG A 489 -12.82 -10.12 -6.48
N SER A 490 -14.13 -9.89 -6.54
CA SER A 490 -14.87 -9.28 -5.44
C SER A 490 -15.14 -10.32 -4.34
N PHE A 491 -15.51 -9.85 -3.16
CA PHE A 491 -16.04 -10.73 -2.12
C PHE A 491 -17.42 -11.27 -2.51
N GLU A 492 -17.77 -12.45 -1.99
CA GLU A 492 -19.09 -13.04 -2.19
C GLU A 492 -20.21 -12.12 -1.68
N PRO A 493 -21.38 -12.07 -2.36
CA PRO A 493 -22.49 -11.23 -1.94
C PRO A 493 -22.98 -11.54 -0.53
N VAL A 494 -23.30 -10.50 0.24
CA VAL A 494 -23.84 -10.63 1.63
C VAL A 494 -25.35 -10.48 1.66
N ARG A 495 -25.98 -9.83 0.68
CA ARG A 495 -27.43 -9.60 0.60
C ARG A 495 -27.86 -9.41 -0.84
N MET A 496 -28.92 -10.11 -1.26
CA MET A 496 -29.47 -10.06 -2.62
C MET A 496 -28.40 -10.26 -3.69
N SER A 497 -27.81 -9.24 -4.21
CA SER A 497 -26.67 -9.29 -5.15
C SER A 497 -25.56 -8.33 -4.75
N GLN A 498 -25.68 -7.65 -3.58
CA GLN A 498 -24.72 -6.66 -3.12
C GLN A 498 -23.49 -7.32 -2.51
N ARG A 499 -22.32 -6.93 -2.99
CA ARG A 499 -21.01 -7.37 -2.52
C ARG A 499 -20.48 -6.44 -1.45
N PRO A 500 -19.83 -6.94 -0.40
CA PRO A 500 -19.28 -6.07 0.62
C PRO A 500 -17.99 -5.39 0.13
N ILE A 501 -17.83 -4.13 0.50
CA ILE A 501 -16.55 -3.44 0.64
C ILE A 501 -16.39 -3.23 2.15
N TYR A 502 -15.36 -3.82 2.72
CA TYR A 502 -15.11 -3.65 4.16
C TYR A 502 -14.35 -2.36 4.41
N VAL A 503 -14.96 -1.46 5.18
CA VAL A 503 -14.44 -0.12 5.44
C VAL A 503 -14.11 0.02 6.92
N LEU A 504 -12.92 0.49 7.19
CA LEU A 504 -12.42 0.80 8.52
C LEU A 504 -12.12 2.29 8.57
N HIS A 505 -13.00 3.05 9.18
CA HIS A 505 -12.79 4.45 9.48
C HIS A 505 -12.35 4.56 10.94
N GLN A 506 -11.07 4.78 11.16
CA GLN A 506 -10.44 4.68 12.48
C GLN A 506 -9.61 5.91 12.79
N LYS A 507 -9.59 6.24 14.09
CA LYS A 507 -8.65 7.18 14.66
C LYS A 507 -7.48 6.42 15.26
N ASN A 508 -6.32 6.54 14.65
CA ASN A 508 -5.15 5.75 14.98
C ASN A 508 -4.11 6.59 15.73
N GLU A 509 -3.40 5.98 16.67
CA GLU A 509 -2.18 6.57 17.22
C GLU A 509 -1.05 6.46 16.17
N ALA A 510 -0.32 7.55 15.92
CA ALA A 510 0.66 7.62 14.83
C ALA A 510 1.85 8.52 15.15
N PHE A 511 2.98 8.24 14.49
CA PHE A 511 4.09 9.16 14.35
C PHE A 511 4.04 9.84 12.97
N TYR A 512 4.17 11.16 12.95
CA TYR A 512 4.45 11.94 11.76
C TYR A 512 5.92 12.35 11.76
N VAL A 513 6.63 12.04 10.69
CA VAL A 513 8.05 12.32 10.49
C VAL A 513 8.21 13.16 9.24
N GLN A 514 8.90 14.29 9.34
CA GLN A 514 9.27 15.12 8.20
C GLN A 514 10.78 15.31 8.18
N LEU A 515 11.39 15.08 7.02
CA LEU A 515 12.83 15.22 6.83
C LEU A 515 13.23 16.69 6.61
N ASP A 516 14.48 16.97 6.90
CA ASP A 516 15.08 18.26 6.58
C ASP A 516 15.31 18.40 5.08
N GLU A 517 14.69 19.39 4.49
CA GLU A 517 14.70 19.63 3.05
C GLU A 517 16.11 19.93 2.53
N ALA A 518 16.91 20.72 3.26
CA ALA A 518 18.25 21.06 2.86
C ALA A 518 19.15 19.80 2.82
N MET A 519 19.03 18.93 3.82
CA MET A 519 19.77 17.66 3.86
C MET A 519 19.35 16.71 2.74
N VAL A 520 18.07 16.64 2.41
CA VAL A 520 17.60 15.79 1.28
C VAL A 520 18.14 16.32 -0.04
N ILE A 521 18.17 17.63 -0.24
CA ILE A 521 18.73 18.26 -1.45
C ILE A 521 20.24 17.98 -1.55
N GLU A 522 20.97 18.11 -0.45
CA GLU A 522 22.41 17.78 -0.40
C GLU A 522 22.65 16.30 -0.70
N TRP A 523 21.83 15.42 -0.15
CA TRP A 523 21.89 13.98 -0.42
C TRP A 523 21.61 13.66 -1.89
N LEU A 524 20.62 14.30 -2.50
CA LEU A 524 20.33 14.13 -3.93
C LEU A 524 21.52 14.62 -4.78
N ALA A 525 22.13 15.75 -4.42
CA ALA A 525 23.31 16.27 -5.09
C ALA A 525 24.52 15.32 -4.97
N ALA A 526 24.74 14.73 -3.80
CA ALA A 526 25.79 13.70 -3.59
C ALA A 526 25.53 12.43 -4.43
N ASN A 527 24.30 12.20 -4.85
CA ASN A 527 23.89 11.13 -5.76
C ASN A 527 23.71 11.63 -7.22
N HIS A 528 24.36 12.72 -7.59
CA HIS A 528 24.38 13.31 -8.94
C HIS A 528 23.02 13.87 -9.43
N LEU A 529 22.12 14.21 -8.50
CA LEU A 529 20.84 14.84 -8.80
C LEU A 529 20.80 16.25 -8.23
N THR A 530 21.06 17.24 -9.09
CA THR A 530 21.07 18.64 -8.67
C THR A 530 19.69 19.25 -8.77
N ILE A 531 19.24 19.88 -7.68
CA ILE A 531 17.99 20.63 -7.62
C ILE A 531 18.31 22.10 -7.41
N ASN A 532 17.92 22.94 -8.35
CA ASN A 532 17.97 24.38 -8.19
C ASN A 532 16.71 24.88 -7.49
N LEU A 533 16.78 25.02 -6.17
CA LEU A 533 15.77 25.73 -5.39
C LEU A 533 16.29 27.15 -5.13
N PRO A 534 15.59 28.18 -5.60
CA PRO A 534 15.88 29.53 -5.16
C PRO A 534 15.44 29.67 -3.69
N LEU A 535 16.30 29.26 -2.77
CA LEU A 535 16.08 29.33 -1.31
C LEU A 535 15.71 30.73 -0.83
N ALA A 536 16.10 31.77 -1.59
CA ALA A 536 15.77 33.17 -1.31
C ALA A 536 14.25 33.47 -1.27
N ASN A 537 13.44 32.61 -1.88
CA ASN A 537 11.98 32.84 -2.01
C ASN A 537 11.13 31.88 -1.16
N GLY A 538 11.73 31.04 -0.33
CA GLY A 538 11.02 30.10 0.52
C GLY A 538 10.30 28.97 -0.25
N MET A 539 10.67 28.74 -1.53
CA MET A 539 10.08 27.67 -2.34
C MET A 539 10.45 26.31 -1.76
N ARG A 540 9.44 25.43 -1.61
CA ARG A 540 9.61 24.10 -1.02
C ARG A 540 9.99 23.06 -2.07
N PHE A 541 10.62 21.98 -1.61
CA PHE A 541 11.02 20.83 -2.43
C PHE A 541 9.87 20.28 -3.29
N GLY A 542 8.65 20.26 -2.75
CA GLY A 542 7.47 19.73 -3.43
C GLY A 542 7.18 20.34 -4.79
N ALA A 543 7.52 21.63 -4.95
CA ALA A 543 7.42 22.28 -6.24
C ALA A 543 8.29 21.55 -7.30
N ARG A 544 9.54 21.28 -6.99
CA ARG A 544 10.48 20.59 -7.88
C ARG A 544 10.12 19.11 -8.03
N TYR A 545 9.58 18.50 -7.00
CA TYR A 545 9.08 17.13 -7.08
C TYR A 545 7.96 17.00 -8.12
N ILE A 546 7.00 17.91 -8.11
CA ILE A 546 5.89 17.90 -9.07
C ILE A 546 6.36 18.20 -10.49
N GLU A 547 7.22 19.22 -10.67
CA GLU A 547 7.78 19.56 -11.98
C GLU A 547 8.53 18.40 -12.64
N ASN A 548 9.27 17.65 -11.86
CA ASN A 548 10.11 16.53 -12.32
C ASN A 548 9.44 15.17 -12.10
N TYR A 549 8.15 15.14 -11.84
CA TYR A 549 7.47 13.88 -11.54
C TYR A 549 7.46 12.95 -12.74
N LEU A 550 8.08 11.80 -12.56
CA LEU A 550 7.93 10.67 -13.45
C LEU A 550 6.84 9.77 -12.88
N ASP A 551 5.82 9.54 -13.69
CA ASP A 551 4.70 8.69 -13.31
C ASP A 551 5.20 7.26 -13.07
N PHE A 552 5.02 6.76 -11.84
CA PHE A 552 5.29 5.37 -11.49
C PHE A 552 4.28 4.40 -12.10
N GLY A 553 3.26 4.92 -12.75
CA GLY A 553 2.11 4.16 -13.17
C GLY A 553 1.17 3.83 -12.00
N PRO A 554 0.07 3.14 -12.27
CA PRO A 554 -0.92 2.80 -11.25
C PRO A 554 -0.46 1.71 -10.28
N PHE A 555 0.58 0.94 -10.64
CA PHE A 555 1.10 -0.17 -9.85
C PHE A 555 2.63 -0.11 -9.77
N LEU A 556 3.15 0.15 -8.57
CA LEU A 556 4.60 0.23 -8.35
C LEU A 556 5.33 -1.08 -8.65
N GLU A 557 4.69 -2.22 -8.47
CA GLU A 557 5.25 -3.53 -8.80
C GLU A 557 5.50 -3.73 -10.29
N LEU A 558 4.83 -2.97 -11.13
CA LEU A 558 5.04 -2.93 -12.58
C LEU A 558 5.99 -1.82 -13.00
N TYR A 559 6.38 -0.95 -12.06
CA TYR A 559 7.31 0.13 -12.35
C TYR A 559 8.67 -0.45 -12.80
N LYS A 560 8.99 -0.16 -14.04
CA LYS A 560 10.32 -0.40 -14.60
C LYS A 560 10.87 0.96 -14.98
N SER A 561 12.05 1.29 -14.49
CA SER A 561 12.77 2.48 -14.96
C SER A 561 12.84 2.41 -16.50
N GLN A 562 11.94 3.11 -17.18
CA GLN A 562 11.72 2.90 -18.63
C GLN A 562 12.70 3.67 -19.50
N SER A 563 13.33 4.74 -18.99
CA SER A 563 14.23 5.51 -19.83
C SER A 563 15.65 4.96 -19.79
N SER A 564 16.23 4.77 -20.95
CA SER A 564 17.63 4.36 -21.13
C SER A 564 18.61 5.43 -20.59
N ASP A 565 18.17 6.68 -20.45
CA ASP A 565 19.02 7.83 -20.23
C ASP A 565 18.94 8.41 -18.81
N VAL A 566 17.95 8.00 -17.99
CA VAL A 566 17.78 8.48 -16.63
C VAL A 566 18.05 7.35 -15.64
N ALA A 567 19.29 7.29 -15.18
CA ALA A 567 19.74 6.30 -14.22
C ALA A 567 19.05 6.44 -12.86
N ARG A 568 18.87 7.68 -12.38
CA ARG A 568 18.22 8.05 -11.13
C ARG A 568 17.36 9.27 -11.36
N THR A 569 16.22 9.36 -10.70
CA THR A 569 15.36 10.53 -10.74
C THR A 569 15.14 11.07 -9.34
N ILE A 570 14.86 12.37 -9.24
CA ILE A 570 14.50 13.03 -7.99
C ILE A 570 13.33 12.29 -7.34
N CYS A 571 12.33 11.92 -8.14
CA CYS A 571 11.10 11.29 -7.63
C CYS A 571 11.34 9.89 -7.09
N ASN A 572 12.03 9.02 -7.83
CA ASN A 572 12.26 7.66 -7.33
C ASN A 572 13.24 7.62 -6.15
N MET A 573 14.24 8.51 -6.12
CA MET A 573 15.18 8.58 -5.00
C MET A 573 14.48 9.12 -3.73
N ALA A 574 13.73 10.21 -3.84
CA ALA A 574 12.97 10.75 -2.70
C ALA A 574 11.93 9.75 -2.17
N TYR A 575 11.21 9.07 -3.08
CA TYR A 575 10.26 8.02 -2.68
C TYR A 575 10.97 6.86 -1.96
N MET A 576 12.07 6.34 -2.54
CA MET A 576 12.85 5.27 -1.91
C MET A 576 13.39 5.65 -0.54
N LEU A 577 13.88 6.89 -0.37
CA LEU A 577 14.38 7.36 0.92
C LEU A 577 13.28 7.31 1.98
N LEU A 578 12.14 7.95 1.70
CA LEU A 578 11.02 8.01 2.65
C LEU A 578 10.46 6.62 2.96
N HIS A 579 10.23 5.82 1.92
CA HIS A 579 9.69 4.47 2.06
C HIS A 579 10.63 3.55 2.86
N THR A 580 11.93 3.57 2.52
CA THR A 580 12.93 2.78 3.23
C THR A 580 13.07 3.24 4.69
N MET A 581 13.01 4.55 4.93
CA MET A 581 13.09 5.12 6.28
C MET A 581 11.84 4.79 7.11
N ALA A 582 10.64 4.83 6.52
CA ALA A 582 9.40 4.42 7.17
C ALA A 582 9.45 2.94 7.58
N HIS A 583 9.89 2.06 6.68
CA HIS A 583 10.08 0.64 6.99
C HIS A 583 11.10 0.42 8.10
N GLN A 584 12.26 1.07 8.04
CA GLN A 584 13.29 0.98 9.08
C GLN A 584 12.73 1.46 10.43
N PHE A 585 11.90 2.50 10.42
CA PHE A 585 11.25 3.00 11.62
C PHE A 585 10.26 1.97 12.18
N ILE A 586 9.39 1.37 11.34
CA ILE A 586 8.45 0.31 11.76
C ILE A 586 9.19 -0.90 12.34
N VAL A 587 10.22 -1.39 11.65
CA VAL A 587 11.04 -2.51 12.15
C VAL A 587 11.62 -2.19 13.52
N THR A 588 12.13 -0.99 13.70
CA THR A 588 12.74 -0.58 14.96
C THR A 588 11.71 -0.43 16.07
N ILE A 589 10.60 0.28 15.84
CA ILE A 589 9.58 0.49 16.88
C ILE A 589 8.85 -0.81 17.24
N SER A 590 8.72 -1.77 16.34
CA SER A 590 8.10 -3.06 16.64
C SER A 590 8.86 -3.83 17.73
N GLU A 591 10.19 -3.72 17.78
CA GLU A 591 11.02 -4.37 18.78
C GLU A 591 10.82 -3.79 20.21
N TYR A 592 10.44 -2.52 20.33
CA TYR A 592 10.28 -1.82 21.61
C TYR A 592 8.82 -1.66 22.05
N SER A 593 7.88 -1.75 21.12
CA SER A 593 6.45 -1.57 21.40
C SER A 593 5.76 -2.86 21.86
N GLY A 594 6.37 -4.03 21.62
CA GLY A 594 5.73 -5.33 21.80
C GLY A 594 4.65 -5.64 20.76
N LEU A 595 4.54 -4.84 19.70
CA LEU A 595 3.61 -5.03 18.60
C LEU A 595 4.31 -5.71 17.43
N GLU A 596 3.62 -6.64 16.77
CA GLU A 596 4.11 -7.24 15.52
C GLU A 596 4.18 -6.20 14.41
N GLN A 597 5.09 -6.37 13.46
CA GLN A 597 5.22 -5.48 12.29
C GLN A 597 3.91 -5.34 11.51
N GLY A 598 3.11 -6.40 11.41
CA GLY A 598 1.79 -6.40 10.78
C GLY A 598 0.72 -5.57 11.51
N SER A 599 1.02 -5.10 12.73
CA SER A 599 0.15 -4.19 13.49
C SER A 599 0.38 -2.71 13.17
N PHE A 600 1.27 -2.40 12.24
CA PHE A 600 1.54 -1.05 11.78
C PHE A 600 1.05 -0.83 10.35
N GLY A 601 0.94 0.43 9.98
CA GLY A 601 0.75 0.87 8.62
C GLY A 601 1.57 2.13 8.36
N GLU A 602 1.79 2.43 7.09
CA GLU A 602 2.51 3.63 6.67
C GLU A 602 1.68 4.48 5.71
N TYR A 603 2.00 5.77 5.64
CA TYR A 603 1.48 6.70 4.65
C TYR A 603 2.59 7.66 4.23
N LEU A 604 2.80 7.87 2.93
CA LEU A 604 3.96 8.59 2.40
C LEU A 604 3.54 9.85 1.66
N PHE A 605 4.26 10.96 1.89
CA PHE A 605 4.10 12.25 1.22
C PHE A 605 5.42 12.68 0.59
N PRO A 606 5.79 12.13 -0.57
CA PRO A 606 7.12 12.33 -1.13
C PRO A 606 7.44 13.78 -1.49
N ALA A 607 6.46 14.54 -1.97
CA ALA A 607 6.62 15.96 -2.28
C ALA A 607 6.85 16.82 -1.03
N ASP A 608 6.36 16.37 0.13
CA ASP A 608 6.49 17.06 1.41
C ASP A 608 7.63 16.52 2.27
N LEU A 609 8.40 15.54 1.74
CA LEU A 609 9.47 14.84 2.44
C LEU A 609 9.02 14.29 3.80
N ALA A 610 7.79 13.79 3.86
CA ALA A 610 7.18 13.33 5.10
C ALA A 610 6.58 11.93 4.97
N PHE A 611 6.48 11.25 6.11
CA PHE A 611 5.73 10.00 6.21
C PHE A 611 5.04 9.88 7.56
N ILE A 612 4.01 9.06 7.59
CA ILE A 612 3.31 8.67 8.82
C ILE A 612 3.51 7.17 9.02
N VAL A 613 3.78 6.79 10.26
CA VAL A 613 3.70 5.40 10.73
C VAL A 613 2.62 5.36 11.80
N TYR A 614 1.60 4.55 11.59
CA TYR A 614 0.46 4.46 12.49
C TYR A 614 0.22 3.03 12.96
N ARG A 615 -0.38 2.90 14.14
CA ARG A 615 -0.84 1.63 14.66
C ARG A 615 -2.13 1.24 13.94
N SER A 616 -2.12 0.11 13.25
CA SER A 616 -3.30 -0.44 12.56
C SER A 616 -4.04 -1.37 13.52
N GLY A 617 -5.27 -1.01 13.89
CA GLY A 617 -6.13 -1.79 14.76
C GLY A 617 -6.09 -1.39 16.23
N MET A 618 -7.25 -1.50 16.87
CA MET A 618 -7.42 -1.26 18.32
C MET A 618 -7.44 -2.60 19.05
N THR A 619 -6.31 -2.98 19.63
CA THR A 619 -6.29 -3.95 20.73
C THR A 619 -6.08 -3.15 22.02
N PRO A 620 -7.05 -3.15 22.96
CA PRO A 620 -6.98 -2.28 24.16
C PRO A 620 -5.80 -2.56 25.08
N ASP A 621 -5.22 -3.74 25.01
CA ASP A 621 -4.39 -4.29 26.08
C ASP A 621 -2.89 -4.42 25.76
N LEU A 622 -2.43 -4.08 24.56
CA LEU A 622 -1.03 -4.20 24.18
C LEU A 622 -0.47 -2.84 23.77
N GLY A 623 0.46 -2.32 24.54
CA GLY A 623 1.36 -1.19 24.31
C GLY A 623 0.86 -0.08 23.39
N ASN A 624 0.83 1.16 23.85
CA ASN A 624 0.57 2.30 22.98
C ASN A 624 1.89 2.95 22.55
N LEU A 625 1.86 3.66 21.43
CA LEU A 625 3.03 4.36 20.90
C LEU A 625 3.54 5.43 21.87
N SER A 626 2.63 6.06 22.63
CA SER A 626 2.97 7.04 23.68
C SER A 626 3.82 6.43 24.79
N SER A 627 3.46 5.24 25.27
CA SER A 627 4.24 4.54 26.31
C SER A 627 5.59 4.06 25.78
N MET A 628 5.62 3.51 24.57
CA MET A 628 6.87 3.11 23.91
C MET A 628 7.80 4.33 23.76
N TRP A 629 7.28 5.44 23.25
CA TRP A 629 8.05 6.66 23.11
C TRP A 629 8.59 7.16 24.44
N ARG A 630 7.74 7.25 25.47
CA ARG A 630 8.15 7.68 26.81
C ARG A 630 9.34 6.89 27.34
N ASN A 631 9.35 5.59 27.12
CA ASN A 631 10.36 4.69 27.71
C ASN A 631 11.61 4.53 26.82
N PHE A 632 11.49 4.63 25.49
CA PHE A 632 12.56 4.20 24.57
C PHE A 632 12.92 5.23 23.48
N ASN A 633 12.41 6.48 23.52
CA ASN A 633 12.52 7.46 22.44
C ASN A 633 13.91 7.61 21.81
N VAL A 634 14.93 8.03 22.59
CA VAL A 634 16.30 8.20 22.07
C VAL A 634 16.89 6.86 21.63
N THR A 635 16.64 5.79 22.39
CA THR A 635 17.14 4.46 22.06
C THR A 635 16.62 3.98 20.70
N VAL A 636 15.32 4.16 20.43
CA VAL A 636 14.70 3.81 19.13
C VAL A 636 15.37 4.60 18.00
N LEU A 637 15.58 5.90 18.17
CA LEU A 637 16.20 6.76 17.16
C LEU A 637 17.68 6.38 16.93
N GLU A 638 18.44 6.09 17.98
CA GLU A 638 19.82 5.63 17.89
C GLU A 638 19.92 4.26 17.18
N GLN A 639 18.97 3.36 17.43
CA GLN A 639 18.93 2.07 16.75
C GLN A 639 18.69 2.20 15.24
N MET A 640 17.97 3.21 14.78
CA MET A 640 17.83 3.49 13.35
C MET A 640 19.17 3.81 12.67
N LEU A 641 20.09 4.45 13.40
CA LEU A 641 21.44 4.79 12.92
C LEU A 641 22.41 3.61 13.05
N SER A 642 22.05 2.57 13.80
CA SER A 642 22.96 1.46 14.09
C SER A 642 23.35 0.70 12.82
N VAL A 643 24.65 0.58 12.58
CA VAL A 643 25.20 -0.16 11.44
C VAL A 643 24.70 -1.61 11.42
N ASN A 644 24.58 -2.24 12.59
CA ASN A 644 24.09 -3.61 12.70
C ASN A 644 22.64 -3.77 12.22
N LYS A 645 21.78 -2.79 12.48
CA LYS A 645 20.39 -2.78 12.02
C LYS A 645 20.26 -2.52 10.52
N LEU A 646 21.21 -1.80 9.95
CA LEU A 646 21.27 -1.54 8.52
C LEU A 646 21.98 -2.65 7.72
N GLN A 647 22.54 -3.66 8.39
CA GLN A 647 23.07 -4.86 7.75
C GLN A 647 21.99 -5.93 7.60
N CYS A 648 22.17 -6.81 6.63
CA CYS A 648 21.29 -7.96 6.42
C CYS A 648 22.06 -9.26 6.64
N SER A 649 21.45 -10.19 7.38
CA SER A 649 21.99 -11.54 7.59
C SER A 649 22.13 -12.35 6.29
N SER A 650 21.36 -11.99 5.25
CA SER A 650 21.46 -12.58 3.90
C SER A 650 22.64 -12.04 3.07
N GLY A 651 23.40 -11.07 3.59
CA GLY A 651 24.62 -10.54 2.97
C GLY A 651 24.47 -10.15 1.50
N SER A 652 25.41 -10.60 0.67
CA SER A 652 25.46 -10.27 -0.76
C SER A 652 24.20 -10.67 -1.55
N LEU A 653 23.44 -11.68 -1.13
CA LEU A 653 22.18 -12.05 -1.77
C LEU A 653 21.13 -10.95 -1.64
N CYS A 654 21.07 -10.28 -0.49
CA CYS A 654 20.19 -9.15 -0.30
C CYS A 654 20.64 -7.94 -1.14
N ASP A 655 21.93 -7.67 -1.19
CA ASP A 655 22.50 -6.57 -1.94
C ASP A 655 22.28 -6.76 -3.46
N HIS A 656 22.45 -7.97 -3.98
CA HIS A 656 22.09 -8.30 -5.37
C HIS A 656 20.60 -8.11 -5.69
N ARG A 657 19.72 -8.22 -4.70
CA ARG A 657 18.29 -7.92 -4.83
C ARG A 657 17.95 -6.44 -4.65
N GLY A 658 18.95 -5.56 -4.59
CA GLY A 658 18.78 -4.13 -4.42
C GLY A 658 18.67 -3.67 -2.97
N GLY A 659 19.18 -4.45 -2.03
CA GLY A 659 19.26 -4.06 -0.62
C GLY A 659 17.94 -4.15 0.16
N ALA A 660 16.98 -4.96 -0.30
CA ALA A 660 15.73 -5.21 0.43
C ALA A 660 15.32 -6.68 0.33
N CYS A 661 15.02 -7.31 1.46
CA CYS A 661 14.52 -8.67 1.52
C CYS A 661 13.67 -8.91 2.79
N PRO A 662 12.89 -10.01 2.87
CA PRO A 662 12.08 -10.33 4.05
C PRO A 662 12.88 -10.46 5.36
N GLY A 663 14.17 -10.78 5.28
CA GLY A 663 15.03 -10.88 6.46
C GLY A 663 15.58 -9.55 6.98
N CYS A 664 15.27 -8.42 6.35
CA CYS A 664 15.79 -7.12 6.79
C CYS A 664 14.72 -6.02 6.87
N ILE A 665 14.14 -5.59 5.76
CA ILE A 665 13.35 -4.36 5.70
C ILE A 665 11.96 -4.53 5.09
N MET A 666 11.69 -5.65 4.41
CA MET A 666 10.34 -5.90 3.89
C MET A 666 9.38 -6.18 5.04
N LEU A 667 8.20 -5.59 4.95
CA LEU A 667 7.11 -5.71 5.91
C LEU A 667 5.99 -6.61 5.37
N PRO A 668 5.05 -7.07 6.21
CA PRO A 668 3.82 -7.71 5.75
C PRO A 668 3.09 -6.80 4.74
N GLU A 669 2.50 -7.38 3.71
CA GLU A 669 1.86 -6.64 2.61
C GLU A 669 0.71 -5.73 3.08
N THR A 670 0.05 -6.08 4.18
CA THR A 670 -1.00 -5.25 4.81
C THR A 670 -0.46 -3.98 5.47
N THR A 671 0.83 -3.94 5.79
CA THR A 671 1.51 -2.79 6.40
C THR A 671 2.00 -1.83 5.34
N CYS A 672 2.65 -2.35 4.29
CA CYS A 672 3.28 -1.55 3.24
C CYS A 672 2.25 -1.08 2.20
N ILE A 673 2.21 0.22 1.90
CA ILE A 673 1.33 0.81 0.89
C ILE A 673 1.74 0.45 -0.55
N ALA A 674 3.02 0.10 -0.75
CA ALA A 674 3.65 -0.08 -2.05
C ALA A 674 4.08 -1.53 -2.32
N ALA A 675 3.48 -2.53 -1.64
CA ALA A 675 3.81 -3.95 -1.78
C ALA A 675 5.33 -4.24 -1.74
N ASN A 676 6.05 -3.56 -0.85
CA ASN A 676 7.50 -3.65 -0.68
C ASN A 676 8.33 -3.26 -1.94
N GLN A 677 7.77 -2.47 -2.84
CA GLN A 677 8.47 -1.97 -4.01
C GLN A 677 9.20 -0.64 -3.70
N LEU A 678 10.18 -0.27 -4.52
CA LEU A 678 10.99 0.95 -4.30
C LEU A 678 11.60 1.02 -2.88
N LEU A 679 12.17 -0.08 -2.42
CA LEU A 679 12.92 -0.19 -1.16
C LEU A 679 14.40 -0.46 -1.45
N SER A 680 15.29 0.21 -0.73
CA SER A 680 16.72 -0.08 -0.73
C SER A 680 17.41 0.46 0.52
N ARG A 681 18.06 -0.40 1.30
CA ARG A 681 18.87 0.05 2.45
C ARG A 681 20.04 0.93 2.03
N SER A 682 20.46 0.85 0.77
CA SER A 682 21.55 1.70 0.24
C SER A 682 21.22 3.18 0.28
N VAL A 683 19.95 3.57 0.27
CA VAL A 683 19.57 5.00 0.40
C VAL A 683 19.75 5.53 1.83
N LEU A 684 19.82 4.66 2.83
CA LEU A 684 20.09 5.04 4.22
C LEU A 684 21.57 4.95 4.57
N LYS A 685 22.28 3.92 4.05
CA LYS A 685 23.71 3.71 4.22
C LYS A 685 24.37 3.61 2.85
N ASN A 686 25.67 3.85 2.78
CA ASN A 686 26.42 3.63 1.53
C ASN A 686 26.26 2.18 1.05
N GLY A 687 26.04 2.00 -0.24
CA GLY A 687 25.87 0.65 -0.79
C GLY A 687 25.63 0.60 -2.29
N PRO A 688 25.50 -0.61 -2.85
CA PRO A 688 25.31 -0.79 -4.27
C PRO A 688 23.99 -0.19 -4.77
N ALA A 689 23.97 0.11 -6.07
CA ALA A 689 22.78 0.61 -6.75
C ALA A 689 21.56 -0.31 -6.52
N SER A 690 20.42 0.32 -6.30
CA SER A 690 19.16 -0.40 -6.20
C SER A 690 18.76 -1.01 -7.56
N ARG A 691 18.02 -2.12 -7.52
CA ARG A 691 17.37 -2.70 -8.71
C ARG A 691 16.40 -1.74 -9.42
N TRP A 692 16.02 -0.67 -8.75
CA TRP A 692 15.12 0.38 -9.24
C TRP A 692 15.86 1.50 -9.99
N SER A 693 17.20 1.46 -10.04
CA SER A 693 18.03 2.38 -10.77
C SER A 693 18.82 1.63 -11.84
N ARG A 694 18.87 2.15 -13.06
CA ARG A 694 19.73 1.59 -14.12
C ARG A 694 21.18 1.97 -13.96
N ASP A 695 21.45 3.04 -13.23
CA ASP A 695 22.80 3.42 -12.87
C ASP A 695 23.35 2.41 -11.88
N LYS A 696 24.47 1.80 -12.24
CA LYS A 696 25.16 0.80 -11.42
C LYS A 696 26.15 1.42 -10.44
N SER A 697 26.27 2.75 -10.41
CA SER A 697 27.12 3.44 -9.44
C SER A 697 26.56 3.27 -8.03
N ASP A 698 27.45 3.19 -7.04
CA ASP A 698 27.06 3.09 -5.64
C ASP A 698 26.21 4.29 -5.21
N ILE A 699 25.32 4.06 -4.25
CA ILE A 699 24.48 5.09 -3.64
C ILE A 699 25.18 5.61 -2.40
N VAL A 700 25.31 6.94 -2.29
CA VAL A 700 25.67 7.61 -1.04
C VAL A 700 24.44 7.57 -0.13
N GLY A 701 24.58 6.97 1.04
CA GLY A 701 23.49 6.83 1.99
C GLY A 701 23.19 8.14 2.72
N PHE A 702 21.92 8.37 3.00
CA PHE A 702 21.45 9.61 3.65
C PHE A 702 22.09 9.84 5.02
N PHE A 703 22.20 8.81 5.85
CA PHE A 703 22.83 8.93 7.17
C PHE A 703 24.35 9.13 7.11
N SER A 704 24.98 8.82 5.98
CA SER A 704 26.42 9.00 5.83
C SER A 704 26.84 10.48 5.69
N LEU A 705 25.94 11.34 5.25
CA LEU A 705 26.17 12.79 5.19
C LEU A 705 26.24 13.45 6.57
N THR A 706 25.60 12.86 7.56
CA THR A 706 25.46 13.43 8.91
C THR A 706 26.51 12.91 9.88
N THR A 707 27.26 11.88 9.49
CA THR A 707 28.29 11.24 10.32
C THR A 707 29.70 11.60 9.88
N ALA A 708 29.87 12.30 8.76
CA ALA A 708 31.12 12.90 8.29
C ALA A 708 31.30 14.30 8.87
#